data_cb3a29bd9bcbe7524f7572ffc72c9a02
#
_entry.id   cb3a29bd9bcbe7524f7572ffc72c9a02
#
_cell.length_a   1.000
_cell.length_b   1.000
_cell.length_c   1.000
_cell.angle_alpha   90.00
_cell.angle_beta   90.00
_cell.angle_gamma   90.00
#
_symmetry.space_group_name_H-M   'P 1'
#
loop_
_entity.id
_entity.type
_entity.pdbx_description
1 polymer ?
#
loop_
_entity_poly.entity_id
_entity_poly.type
_entity_poly.pdbx_seq_one_letter_code
_entity_poly.pdbx_strand_id
1 'polypeptide(L)'
;MSVLVVDAQSQTPVVAVQLTLGEAEQARATGNDGRARFTSLPMGKLTLVARRLGYAPLTRVLQLPRDSVVTIQLRASAMSLSAVTVQGAARSDATFQPTTVLDGAALDRALGTSIAATLAGEPGITQRTNGPVATAPIIRGLGGDRVLVLEDGLRLGDIATTAPDHAITADAISARRIEVIRGPAGLLYGSNTLGGVINVIREDVPRAPIDRVTGVMSLQGESVTTGVTGGGMAALPVGPLAVRVEGSWRDARSSQTPAGELPFTDQQQTDAGVGVSWAGSRGHIGSSVRRFTSEYGVPTSLGGLSLPGAHVGGIYVDLQRTSGRVDGEYRPRSGAVTSISGAANLVSFEQSELERGGFVGTRFGQLSSQGDLVMRYRRSGALAGQGAVGVFGQWRDMRAAGSFTGTRPAVLRAASVYGYDEMGFDRLRLMGGVRYDAVEIAPLERTPTQLLQDVRDRRFGNWSGSAAATYALPAGITVGTSVASAFRAPAIEELYSAGPHLASFAYEVGNPTLRAERGTGVDLFARVARQRLSAEASLFRNAVTDFIYYAPVQDPRTGLPLRDPRLRRYVVYQAAQAPALLQGAEGRVQVEPVTGWVGDATLSWVQGTRRDTRDPLPAMPPWRGRVQLRRETPRWLASVGADVIGAQTRIPPAPGGVSATCTVVRGGEAEADVLPAELCPTPGATLLNASVGLRRVIAARLHAITLVLDNVGDVLWRDHLWRAKQVAPQSGRNLRVLYRMTF
;
A
#
# COMPACT_ATOMS: atom_id res chain seq x y z
N MET A 1 24.29 -17.99 -32.28
CA MET A 1 24.38 -16.92 -31.26
C MET A 1 24.72 -17.53 -29.90
N SER A 2 25.61 -16.91 -29.16
CA SER A 2 25.97 -17.33 -27.79
C SER A 2 25.53 -16.24 -26.79
N VAL A 3 24.79 -16.63 -25.76
CA VAL A 3 24.30 -15.71 -24.72
C VAL A 3 24.94 -16.11 -23.40
N LEU A 4 25.67 -15.21 -22.78
CA LEU A 4 26.15 -15.33 -21.39
C LEU A 4 25.16 -14.54 -20.51
N VAL A 5 24.69 -15.14 -19.46
CA VAL A 5 23.86 -14.47 -18.46
C VAL A 5 24.62 -14.40 -17.15
N VAL A 6 24.78 -13.18 -16.64
CA VAL A 6 25.42 -12.89 -15.36
C VAL A 6 24.46 -12.14 -14.43
N ASP A 7 24.68 -12.29 -13.16
CA ASP A 7 24.03 -11.44 -12.17
C ASP A 7 24.55 -10.00 -12.31
N ALA A 8 23.65 -9.04 -12.37
CA ALA A 8 24.00 -7.65 -12.64
C ALA A 8 24.88 -7.02 -11.55
N GLN A 9 24.87 -7.60 -10.34
CA GLN A 9 25.59 -7.07 -9.20
C GLN A 9 26.89 -7.82 -8.92
N SER A 10 26.81 -9.15 -8.78
CA SER A 10 27.97 -9.98 -8.47
C SER A 10 28.82 -10.32 -9.70
N GLN A 11 28.30 -10.07 -10.92
CA GLN A 11 28.90 -10.45 -12.21
C GLN A 11 29.14 -11.97 -12.33
N THR A 12 28.59 -12.77 -11.40
CA THR A 12 28.71 -14.24 -11.46
C THR A 12 27.76 -14.82 -12.50
N PRO A 13 28.15 -15.94 -13.17
CA PRO A 13 27.27 -16.63 -14.12
C PRO A 13 25.94 -17.07 -13.47
N VAL A 14 24.83 -16.83 -14.15
CA VAL A 14 23.50 -17.23 -13.70
C VAL A 14 23.08 -18.51 -14.40
N VAL A 15 22.94 -19.57 -13.63
CA VAL A 15 22.59 -20.93 -14.10
C VAL A 15 21.09 -21.06 -14.28
N ALA A 16 20.65 -21.91 -15.23
CA ALA A 16 19.25 -22.24 -15.47
C ALA A 16 18.31 -21.03 -15.78
N VAL A 17 18.87 -19.98 -16.40
CA VAL A 17 18.07 -18.90 -16.97
C VAL A 17 17.38 -19.39 -18.23
N GLN A 18 16.07 -19.33 -18.26
CA GLN A 18 15.31 -19.63 -19.47
C GLN A 18 15.42 -18.45 -20.44
N LEU A 19 16.08 -18.68 -21.55
CA LEU A 19 16.23 -17.74 -22.66
C LEU A 19 15.29 -18.16 -23.79
N THR A 20 14.46 -17.23 -24.27
CA THR A 20 13.53 -17.48 -25.38
C THR A 20 13.72 -16.43 -26.44
N LEU A 21 13.86 -16.87 -27.69
CA LEU A 21 13.86 -16.02 -28.88
C LEU A 21 12.48 -16.11 -29.54
N GLY A 22 11.70 -15.01 -29.45
CA GLY A 22 10.30 -14.98 -29.90
C GLY A 22 10.11 -15.32 -31.37
N GLU A 23 10.89 -14.70 -32.22
CA GLU A 23 10.77 -14.82 -33.69
C GLU A 23 11.32 -16.17 -34.23
N ALA A 24 12.27 -16.77 -33.51
CA ALA A 24 12.85 -18.06 -33.88
C ALA A 24 12.19 -19.24 -33.18
N GLU A 25 11.24 -19.00 -32.30
CA GLU A 25 10.52 -20.01 -31.48
C GLU A 25 11.44 -20.96 -30.69
N GLN A 26 12.67 -20.53 -30.43
CA GLN A 26 13.65 -21.33 -29.71
C GLN A 26 13.73 -20.93 -28.24
N ALA A 27 13.77 -21.93 -27.36
CA ALA A 27 14.04 -21.75 -25.94
C ALA A 27 15.25 -22.58 -25.50
N ARG A 28 16.12 -22.00 -24.68
CA ARG A 28 17.29 -22.67 -24.09
C ARG A 28 17.45 -22.22 -22.64
N ALA A 29 18.00 -23.10 -21.83
CA ALA A 29 18.42 -22.74 -20.47
C ALA A 29 19.93 -22.54 -20.42
N THR A 30 20.42 -21.62 -19.59
CA THR A 30 21.86 -21.46 -19.35
C THR A 30 22.41 -22.61 -18.53
N GLY A 31 23.60 -23.09 -18.94
CA GLY A 31 24.36 -24.10 -18.21
C GLY A 31 25.03 -23.56 -16.94
N ASN A 32 25.86 -24.39 -16.29
CA ASN A 32 26.59 -24.02 -15.07
C ASN A 32 27.57 -22.85 -15.26
N ASP A 33 27.97 -22.59 -16.49
CA ASP A 33 28.81 -21.46 -16.91
C ASP A 33 28.00 -20.19 -17.25
N GLY A 34 26.68 -20.20 -17.04
CA GLY A 34 25.78 -19.11 -17.38
C GLY A 34 25.56 -18.92 -18.89
N ARG A 35 25.98 -19.87 -19.74
CA ARG A 35 25.92 -19.76 -21.19
C ARG A 35 24.80 -20.59 -21.80
N ALA A 36 24.20 -20.07 -22.88
CA ALA A 36 23.31 -20.82 -23.77
C ALA A 36 23.68 -20.53 -25.22
N ARG A 37 23.56 -21.53 -26.09
CA ARG A 37 23.81 -21.41 -27.53
C ARG A 37 22.55 -21.65 -28.34
N PHE A 38 22.30 -20.77 -29.28
CA PHE A 38 21.24 -20.88 -30.25
C PHE A 38 21.84 -21.10 -31.67
N THR A 39 21.27 -22.01 -32.40
CA THR A 39 21.68 -22.35 -33.76
C THR A 39 20.56 -22.13 -34.74
N SER A 40 20.87 -21.97 -36.02
CA SER A 40 19.87 -21.84 -37.11
C SER A 40 18.89 -20.69 -36.85
N LEU A 41 19.43 -19.50 -36.52
CA LEU A 41 18.62 -18.32 -36.28
C LEU A 41 18.42 -17.53 -37.58
N PRO A 42 17.23 -16.96 -37.78
CA PRO A 42 17.00 -16.03 -38.88
C PRO A 42 17.83 -14.75 -38.72
N MET A 43 18.28 -14.16 -39.83
CA MET A 43 18.95 -12.88 -39.82
C MET A 43 17.96 -11.75 -39.56
N GLY A 44 18.41 -10.69 -38.91
CA GLY A 44 17.57 -9.52 -38.60
C GLY A 44 17.34 -9.30 -37.12
N LYS A 45 16.22 -8.67 -36.80
CA LYS A 45 15.84 -8.37 -35.41
C LYS A 45 15.21 -9.59 -34.73
N LEU A 46 15.70 -9.91 -33.54
CA LEU A 46 15.19 -11.00 -32.69
C LEU A 46 14.93 -10.48 -31.28
N THR A 47 13.84 -10.87 -30.68
CA THR A 47 13.52 -10.50 -29.31
C THR A 47 13.93 -11.61 -28.35
N LEU A 48 14.94 -11.37 -27.53
CA LEU A 48 15.40 -12.28 -26.49
C LEU A 48 14.69 -11.93 -25.18
N VAL A 49 14.04 -12.93 -24.59
CA VAL A 49 13.46 -12.86 -23.25
C VAL A 49 14.26 -13.78 -22.32
N ALA A 50 14.81 -13.21 -21.26
CA ALA A 50 15.52 -13.96 -20.21
C ALA A 50 14.68 -14.01 -18.95
N ARG A 51 14.44 -15.21 -18.41
CA ARG A 51 13.64 -15.44 -17.20
C ARG A 51 14.31 -16.45 -16.29
N ARG A 52 14.27 -16.14 -15.00
CA ARG A 52 14.66 -17.10 -13.95
C ARG A 52 13.92 -16.74 -12.67
N LEU A 53 13.49 -17.73 -11.90
CA LEU A 53 12.95 -17.53 -10.57
C LEU A 53 14.03 -16.83 -9.68
N GLY A 54 13.66 -15.75 -9.01
CA GLY A 54 14.61 -14.94 -8.25
C GLY A 54 15.31 -13.83 -9.05
N TYR A 55 14.93 -13.61 -10.33
CA TYR A 55 15.45 -12.53 -11.18
C TYR A 55 14.35 -11.80 -11.94
N ALA A 56 14.49 -10.49 -12.10
CA ALA A 56 13.59 -9.72 -12.95
C ALA A 56 13.69 -10.22 -14.41
N PRO A 57 12.55 -10.52 -15.06
CA PRO A 57 12.58 -10.90 -16.47
C PRO A 57 13.12 -9.72 -17.29
N LEU A 58 14.05 -10.03 -18.20
CA LEU A 58 14.63 -9.04 -19.09
C LEU A 58 14.25 -9.35 -20.53
N THR A 59 13.76 -8.34 -21.24
CA THR A 59 13.52 -8.42 -22.68
C THR A 59 14.53 -7.53 -23.41
N ARG A 60 15.22 -8.05 -24.40
CA ARG A 60 16.19 -7.33 -25.22
C ARG A 60 16.02 -7.63 -26.69
N VAL A 61 15.97 -6.60 -27.51
CA VAL A 61 15.98 -6.75 -28.98
C VAL A 61 17.44 -6.89 -29.44
N LEU A 62 17.73 -7.91 -30.20
CA LEU A 62 19.02 -8.23 -30.79
C LEU A 62 18.96 -8.08 -32.29
N GLN A 63 20.10 -7.74 -32.90
CA GLN A 63 20.23 -7.62 -34.35
C GLN A 63 21.33 -8.56 -34.87
N LEU A 64 20.92 -9.66 -35.51
CA LEU A 64 21.89 -10.56 -36.14
C LEU A 64 22.29 -10.07 -37.54
N PRO A 65 23.59 -10.25 -37.94
CA PRO A 65 24.68 -10.99 -37.25
C PRO A 65 25.44 -10.19 -36.19
N ARG A 66 25.15 -8.87 -36.02
CA ARG A 66 25.89 -8.00 -35.09
C ARG A 66 25.96 -8.55 -33.65
N ASP A 67 24.84 -9.03 -33.16
CA ASP A 67 24.69 -9.53 -31.77
C ASP A 67 24.86 -11.05 -31.69
N SER A 68 25.88 -11.61 -32.33
CA SER A 68 26.17 -13.04 -32.31
C SER A 68 26.72 -13.55 -30.98
N VAL A 69 27.31 -12.66 -30.17
CA VAL A 69 27.72 -12.92 -28.76
C VAL A 69 27.14 -11.80 -27.89
N VAL A 70 26.34 -12.17 -26.91
CA VAL A 70 25.60 -11.22 -26.06
C VAL A 70 25.78 -11.55 -24.60
N THR A 71 26.10 -10.56 -23.80
CA THR A 71 26.03 -10.66 -22.34
C THR A 71 24.74 -10.03 -21.84
N ILE A 72 23.97 -10.79 -21.09
CA ILE A 72 22.74 -10.37 -20.41
C ILE A 72 23.03 -10.25 -18.92
N GLN A 73 22.78 -9.09 -18.37
CA GLN A 73 22.84 -8.86 -16.94
C GLN A 73 21.42 -8.95 -16.36
N LEU A 74 21.14 -10.05 -15.65
CA LEU A 74 19.90 -10.17 -14.91
C LEU A 74 20.07 -9.53 -13.54
N ARG A 75 19.13 -8.69 -13.19
CA ARG A 75 19.01 -8.19 -11.82
C ARG A 75 18.27 -9.23 -11.01
N ALA A 76 18.83 -9.65 -9.89
CA ALA A 76 18.12 -10.44 -8.93
C ALA A 76 16.78 -9.71 -8.65
N SER A 77 15.68 -10.34 -9.02
CA SER A 77 14.32 -9.90 -8.70
C SER A 77 13.83 -10.94 -7.75
N ALA A 78 13.63 -10.45 -6.63
CA ALA A 78 13.21 -11.26 -5.55
C ALA A 78 11.66 -11.39 -5.66
N MET A 79 11.22 -12.52 -5.39
CA MET A 79 11.12 -12.72 -3.96
C MET A 79 12.45 -12.42 -3.28
N SER A 80 13.46 -11.86 -3.91
CA SER A 80 14.43 -11.02 -3.31
C SER A 80 13.72 -9.68 -3.09
N LEU A 81 13.53 -9.37 -1.92
CA LEU A 81 13.30 -8.10 -1.28
C LEU A 81 14.27 -7.09 -1.89
N SER A 82 13.85 -6.52 -3.02
CA SER A 82 14.49 -5.30 -3.47
C SER A 82 14.35 -4.35 -2.30
N ALA A 83 15.46 -3.87 -1.79
CA ALA A 83 15.42 -2.89 -0.73
C ALA A 83 14.40 -1.83 -1.13
N VAL A 84 13.43 -1.60 -0.27
CA VAL A 84 12.47 -0.51 -0.45
C VAL A 84 13.32 0.71 -0.70
N THR A 85 13.29 1.20 -1.92
CA THR A 85 14.06 2.38 -2.29
C THR A 85 13.25 3.58 -1.86
N VAL A 86 13.20 3.81 -0.56
CA VAL A 86 13.06 5.19 -0.12
C VAL A 86 14.22 5.93 -0.73
N GLN A 87 13.95 7.10 -1.26
CA GLN A 87 15.02 7.95 -1.74
C GLN A 87 16.08 7.97 -0.65
N GLY A 88 17.05 7.15 -0.84
CA GLY A 88 18.10 7.14 0.05
C GLY A 88 18.61 5.90 0.69
N ALA A 89 17.92 4.85 0.82
CA ALA A 89 18.49 3.61 1.31
C ALA A 89 19.33 2.95 0.22
N ALA A 90 20.59 2.65 0.53
CA ALA A 90 21.42 1.85 -0.33
C ALA A 90 20.74 0.53 -0.63
N ARG A 91 20.87 0.03 -1.87
CA ARG A 91 20.42 -1.30 -2.26
C ARG A 91 21.11 -2.33 -1.36
N SER A 92 20.40 -2.79 -0.35
CA SER A 92 20.82 -3.93 0.43
C SER A 92 20.07 -5.15 -0.12
N ASP A 93 20.78 -6.16 -0.60
CA ASP A 93 20.20 -7.43 -1.09
C ASP A 93 19.54 -8.24 0.01
N ALA A 94 19.68 -7.81 1.25
CA ALA A 94 18.99 -8.38 2.39
C ALA A 94 18.25 -7.27 3.14
N THR A 95 16.93 -7.25 3.04
CA THR A 95 16.14 -6.41 3.93
C THR A 95 16.12 -7.04 5.32
N PHE A 96 16.19 -6.19 6.32
CA PHE A 96 16.13 -6.59 7.73
C PHE A 96 14.72 -6.71 8.28
N GLN A 97 13.71 -6.48 7.45
CA GLN A 97 12.27 -6.60 7.79
C GLN A 97 11.51 -7.32 6.69
N PRO A 98 10.37 -7.96 6.99
CA PRO A 98 9.48 -8.51 5.97
C PRO A 98 9.00 -7.42 5.01
N THR A 99 9.24 -7.61 3.73
CA THR A 99 8.96 -6.61 2.68
C THR A 99 8.28 -7.26 1.49
N THR A 100 7.37 -6.56 0.83
CA THR A 100 6.75 -6.97 -0.43
C THR A 100 7.01 -5.92 -1.49
N VAL A 101 7.30 -6.36 -2.71
CA VAL A 101 7.40 -5.50 -3.89
C VAL A 101 6.51 -6.05 -4.98
N LEU A 102 5.56 -5.25 -5.43
CA LEU A 102 4.77 -5.54 -6.62
C LEU A 102 5.25 -4.67 -7.78
N ASP A 103 5.72 -5.30 -8.85
CA ASP A 103 6.15 -4.63 -10.07
C ASP A 103 5.77 -5.43 -11.33
N GLY A 104 5.87 -4.82 -12.49
CA GLY A 104 5.67 -5.43 -13.79
C GLY A 104 4.42 -6.31 -13.85
N ALA A 105 4.58 -7.56 -14.33
CA ALA A 105 3.46 -8.48 -14.50
C ALA A 105 2.79 -8.92 -13.17
N ALA A 106 3.48 -8.82 -12.03
CA ALA A 106 2.87 -9.11 -10.73
C ALA A 106 1.92 -7.98 -10.34
N LEU A 107 2.33 -6.74 -10.52
CA LEU A 107 1.47 -5.57 -10.32
C LEU A 107 0.28 -5.59 -11.28
N ASP A 108 0.50 -5.86 -12.58
CA ASP A 108 -0.58 -5.92 -13.59
C ASP A 108 -1.69 -6.92 -13.22
N ARG A 109 -1.33 -8.08 -12.68
CA ARG A 109 -2.33 -9.08 -12.23
C ARG A 109 -3.05 -8.67 -10.95
N ALA A 110 -2.35 -7.97 -10.07
CA ALA A 110 -2.89 -7.56 -8.78
C ALA A 110 -3.71 -6.27 -8.85
N LEU A 111 -3.66 -5.50 -9.97
CA LEU A 111 -4.34 -4.22 -10.11
C LEU A 111 -5.81 -4.30 -9.70
N GLY A 112 -6.15 -3.60 -8.64
CA GLY A 112 -7.52 -3.40 -8.15
C GLY A 112 -7.99 -1.97 -8.36
N THR A 113 -9.14 -1.64 -7.79
CA THR A 113 -9.73 -0.30 -7.87
C THR A 113 -8.97 0.75 -7.06
N SER A 114 -8.11 0.32 -6.13
CA SER A 114 -7.33 1.18 -5.24
C SER A 114 -5.98 0.55 -4.89
N ILE A 115 -5.09 1.30 -4.25
CA ILE A 115 -3.82 0.79 -3.70
C ILE A 115 -4.09 -0.34 -2.68
N ALA A 116 -5.06 -0.17 -1.80
CA ALA A 116 -5.39 -1.18 -0.79
C ALA A 116 -5.93 -2.47 -1.43
N ALA A 117 -6.82 -2.37 -2.41
CA ALA A 117 -7.33 -3.52 -3.16
C ALA A 117 -6.22 -4.23 -3.95
N THR A 118 -5.29 -3.48 -4.54
CA THR A 118 -4.12 -4.03 -5.26
C THR A 118 -3.21 -4.86 -4.34
N LEU A 119 -3.09 -4.47 -3.08
CA LEU A 119 -2.22 -5.12 -2.10
C LEU A 119 -2.92 -6.21 -1.26
N ALA A 120 -4.26 -6.33 -1.30
CA ALA A 120 -5.04 -7.19 -0.40
C ALA A 120 -4.74 -8.70 -0.53
N GLY A 121 -4.05 -9.12 -1.59
CA GLY A 121 -3.59 -10.49 -1.80
C GLY A 121 -2.21 -10.82 -1.20
N GLU A 122 -1.51 -9.81 -0.69
CA GLU A 122 -0.16 -9.99 -0.16
C GLU A 122 -0.18 -10.37 1.33
N PRO A 123 0.80 -11.19 1.81
CA PRO A 123 0.83 -11.62 3.21
C PRO A 123 0.84 -10.45 4.18
N GLY A 124 0.01 -10.54 5.24
CA GLY A 124 -0.09 -9.54 6.30
C GLY A 124 -0.79 -8.25 5.90
N ILE A 125 -1.31 -8.16 4.67
CA ILE A 125 -2.01 -6.97 4.17
C ILE A 125 -3.46 -7.30 3.90
N THR A 126 -4.34 -6.44 4.39
CA THR A 126 -5.78 -6.46 4.13
C THR A 126 -6.25 -5.04 3.87
N GLN A 127 -7.54 -4.86 3.65
CA GLN A 127 -8.11 -3.53 3.46
C GLN A 127 -9.31 -3.31 4.39
N ARG A 128 -9.46 -2.10 4.87
CA ARG A 128 -10.73 -1.60 5.40
C ARG A 128 -11.45 -0.88 4.28
N THR A 129 -12.74 -1.10 4.14
CA THR A 129 -13.51 -0.50 3.05
C THR A 129 -14.76 0.19 3.57
N ASN A 130 -15.13 1.29 2.89
CA ASN A 130 -16.44 1.92 2.98
C ASN A 130 -17.00 2.18 1.57
N GLY A 131 -16.92 1.16 0.74
CA GLY A 131 -17.21 1.18 -0.70
C GLY A 131 -15.99 0.78 -1.54
N PRO A 132 -16.13 0.66 -2.87
CA PRO A 132 -15.04 0.23 -3.76
C PRO A 132 -13.85 1.21 -3.81
N VAL A 133 -14.08 2.49 -3.56
CA VAL A 133 -13.09 3.58 -3.66
C VAL A 133 -12.52 3.95 -2.30
N ALA A 134 -13.39 4.18 -1.33
CA ALA A 134 -13.01 4.51 0.04
C ALA A 134 -12.39 3.29 0.72
N THR A 135 -11.13 3.02 0.43
CA THR A 135 -10.40 1.87 0.94
C THR A 135 -9.08 2.31 1.55
N ALA A 136 -8.74 1.71 2.68
CA ALA A 136 -7.48 1.97 3.36
C ALA A 136 -6.75 0.64 3.65
N PRO A 137 -5.42 0.58 3.43
CA PRO A 137 -4.64 -0.61 3.73
C PRO A 137 -4.54 -0.85 5.23
N ILE A 138 -4.61 -2.10 5.60
CA ILE A 138 -4.37 -2.61 6.95
C ILE A 138 -3.16 -3.53 6.90
N ILE A 139 -2.13 -3.24 7.67
CA ILE A 139 -0.94 -4.07 7.79
C ILE A 139 -0.92 -4.67 9.20
N ARG A 140 -0.94 -6.01 9.29
CA ARG A 140 -0.89 -6.74 10.57
C ARG A 140 -1.94 -6.28 11.58
N GLY A 141 -3.16 -5.96 11.09
CA GLY A 141 -4.27 -5.47 11.90
C GLY A 141 -4.21 -3.98 12.26
N LEU A 142 -3.20 -3.25 11.82
CA LEU A 142 -3.05 -1.81 12.04
C LEU A 142 -3.39 -1.04 10.76
N GLY A 143 -4.19 0.02 10.87
CA GLY A 143 -4.60 0.89 9.77
C GLY A 143 -4.73 2.35 10.21
N GLY A 144 -5.27 3.20 9.32
CA GLY A 144 -5.34 4.64 9.51
C GLY A 144 -3.94 5.23 9.65
N ASP A 145 -3.77 6.20 10.53
CA ASP A 145 -2.48 6.87 10.79
C ASP A 145 -1.36 5.97 11.35
N ARG A 146 -1.58 4.65 11.45
CA ARG A 146 -0.54 3.67 11.82
C ARG A 146 0.14 3.02 10.63
N VAL A 147 -0.40 3.23 9.43
CA VAL A 147 0.19 2.80 8.15
C VAL A 147 0.48 4.03 7.31
N LEU A 148 1.74 4.25 7.01
CA LEU A 148 2.18 5.40 6.24
C LEU A 148 2.12 5.08 4.75
N VAL A 149 1.36 5.86 3.98
CA VAL A 149 1.32 5.76 2.52
C VAL A 149 2.13 6.91 1.93
N LEU A 150 3.07 6.56 1.06
CA LEU A 150 3.99 7.46 0.39
C LEU A 150 3.85 7.38 -1.13
N GLU A 151 4.18 8.47 -1.79
CA GLU A 151 4.38 8.54 -3.24
C GLU A 151 5.82 9.02 -3.51
N ASP A 152 6.62 8.16 -4.14
CA ASP A 152 8.07 8.41 -4.36
C ASP A 152 8.82 8.86 -3.09
N GLY A 153 8.46 8.28 -1.93
CA GLY A 153 9.11 8.53 -0.65
C GLY A 153 8.58 9.70 0.17
N LEU A 154 7.64 10.49 -0.33
CA LEU A 154 6.99 11.59 0.40
C LEU A 154 5.53 11.24 0.71
N ARG A 155 4.99 11.79 1.82
CA ARG A 155 3.58 11.60 2.20
C ARG A 155 2.65 12.19 1.14
N LEU A 156 1.51 11.57 0.91
CA LEU A 156 0.52 12.02 -0.06
C LEU A 156 -0.05 13.42 0.24
N GLY A 157 -0.17 13.76 1.51
CA GLY A 157 -0.74 15.03 1.92
C GLY A 157 -2.27 15.10 1.79
N ASP A 158 -2.93 13.94 1.74
CA ASP A 158 -4.39 13.80 1.83
C ASP A 158 -4.87 13.57 3.27
N ILE A 159 -6.16 13.32 3.43
CA ILE A 159 -6.79 12.99 4.71
C ILE A 159 -7.29 11.54 4.77
N ALA A 160 -6.80 10.65 3.91
CA ALA A 160 -7.28 9.28 3.78
C ALA A 160 -7.11 8.44 5.06
N THR A 161 -6.23 8.83 5.96
CA THR A 161 -5.98 8.11 7.21
C THR A 161 -6.94 8.50 8.33
N THR A 162 -7.67 9.61 8.18
CA THR A 162 -8.48 10.20 9.25
C THR A 162 -9.81 9.48 9.44
N ALA A 163 -10.40 8.97 8.34
CA ALA A 163 -11.69 8.31 8.36
C ALA A 163 -11.80 7.19 7.31
N PRO A 164 -12.70 6.20 7.53
CA PRO A 164 -12.80 5.03 6.65
C PRO A 164 -13.40 5.31 5.26
N ASP A 165 -14.07 6.42 5.10
CA ASP A 165 -14.73 6.89 3.86
C ASP A 165 -13.85 7.79 3.00
N HIS A 166 -12.67 8.17 3.48
CA HIS A 166 -11.73 8.98 2.73
C HIS A 166 -10.81 8.10 1.87
N ALA A 167 -10.79 8.37 0.57
CA ALA A 167 -9.97 7.63 -0.38
C ALA A 167 -8.50 8.07 -0.36
N ILE A 168 -7.60 7.12 -0.63
CA ILE A 168 -6.18 7.41 -0.88
C ILE A 168 -6.04 8.02 -2.26
N THR A 169 -5.39 9.17 -2.36
CA THR A 169 -5.21 9.93 -3.60
C THR A 169 -4.02 9.46 -4.44
N ALA A 170 -3.87 8.15 -4.57
CA ALA A 170 -2.85 7.52 -5.40
C ALA A 170 -3.46 6.42 -6.26
N ASP A 171 -3.18 6.43 -7.56
CA ASP A 171 -3.68 5.43 -8.49
C ASP A 171 -2.67 4.30 -8.73
N ALA A 172 -3.12 3.04 -8.65
CA ALA A 172 -2.26 1.88 -8.84
C ALA A 172 -1.91 1.61 -10.31
N ILE A 173 -2.77 2.01 -11.27
CA ILE A 173 -2.55 1.75 -12.70
C ILE A 173 -1.36 2.51 -13.27
N SER A 174 -1.05 3.66 -12.69
CA SER A 174 0.07 4.51 -13.04
C SER A 174 1.35 4.20 -12.25
N ALA A 175 1.25 3.35 -11.22
CA ALA A 175 2.41 2.96 -10.43
C ALA A 175 3.37 2.09 -11.25
N ARG A 176 4.67 2.39 -11.16
CA ARG A 176 5.72 1.53 -11.70
C ARG A 176 5.97 0.31 -10.83
N ARG A 177 5.89 0.52 -9.51
CA ARG A 177 5.94 -0.53 -8.49
C ARG A 177 5.35 -0.02 -7.18
N ILE A 178 4.92 -0.94 -6.35
CA ILE A 178 4.48 -0.66 -4.98
C ILE A 178 5.34 -1.47 -4.03
N GLU A 179 5.89 -0.79 -3.03
CA GLU A 179 6.77 -1.36 -2.03
C GLU A 179 6.08 -1.32 -0.66
N VAL A 180 6.12 -2.42 0.09
CA VAL A 180 5.52 -2.50 1.41
C VAL A 180 6.53 -3.03 2.41
N ILE A 181 6.75 -2.29 3.49
CA ILE A 181 7.48 -2.76 4.69
C ILE A 181 6.45 -3.03 5.78
N ARG A 182 6.53 -4.20 6.40
CA ARG A 182 5.63 -4.62 7.48
C ARG A 182 6.29 -4.48 8.84
N GLY A 183 5.50 -4.08 9.84
CA GLY A 183 5.96 -3.83 11.19
C GLY A 183 6.52 -2.42 11.41
N PRO A 184 6.95 -2.09 12.64
CA PRO A 184 7.43 -0.75 12.97
C PRO A 184 8.63 -0.35 12.11
N ALA A 185 8.46 0.65 11.27
CA ALA A 185 9.47 1.15 10.33
C ALA A 185 9.89 2.60 10.64
N GLY A 186 9.72 3.03 11.89
CA GLY A 186 9.89 4.42 12.33
C GLY A 186 11.26 5.01 12.04
N LEU A 187 12.31 4.21 12.02
CA LEU A 187 13.67 4.69 11.82
C LEU A 187 13.84 5.49 10.53
N LEU A 188 13.48 4.91 9.40
CA LEU A 188 13.71 5.53 8.09
C LEU A 188 12.56 6.48 7.67
N TYR A 189 11.34 6.15 8.06
CA TYR A 189 10.13 6.79 7.52
C TYR A 189 9.45 7.75 8.50
N GLY A 190 9.84 7.71 9.76
CA GLY A 190 9.34 8.60 10.80
C GLY A 190 8.10 8.10 11.52
N SER A 191 7.36 9.05 12.08
CA SER A 191 6.10 8.80 12.80
C SER A 191 5.04 8.17 11.88
N ASN A 192 4.02 7.56 12.49
CA ASN A 192 2.89 6.94 11.82
C ASN A 192 3.21 5.62 11.10
N THR A 193 4.22 4.88 11.57
CA THR A 193 4.71 3.64 10.94
C THR A 193 4.64 2.43 11.87
N LEU A 194 3.68 2.42 12.80
CA LEU A 194 3.48 1.30 13.75
C LEU A 194 3.10 -0.01 13.04
N GLY A 195 2.28 0.07 11.99
CA GLY A 195 1.88 -1.07 11.15
C GLY A 195 2.85 -1.32 10.00
N GLY A 196 3.40 -0.26 9.44
CA GLY A 196 4.31 -0.35 8.30
C GLY A 196 4.22 0.84 7.36
N VAL A 197 4.84 0.67 6.19
CA VAL A 197 4.93 1.69 5.14
C VAL A 197 4.54 1.08 3.80
N ILE A 198 3.77 1.81 3.02
CA ILE A 198 3.47 1.54 1.62
C ILE A 198 4.05 2.69 0.80
N ASN A 199 4.91 2.40 -0.16
CA ASN A 199 5.51 3.40 -1.02
C ASN A 199 5.15 3.12 -2.48
N VAL A 200 4.34 4.01 -3.06
CA VAL A 200 3.93 3.95 -4.46
C VAL A 200 5.00 4.65 -5.29
N ILE A 201 5.76 3.90 -6.07
CA ILE A 201 6.82 4.45 -6.91
C ILE A 201 6.28 4.72 -8.30
N ARG A 202 6.30 5.98 -8.68
CA ARG A 202 5.91 6.47 -10.02
C ARG A 202 7.12 6.91 -10.84
N GLU A 203 8.11 7.51 -10.18
CA GLU A 203 9.26 8.19 -10.79
C GLU A 203 8.82 9.37 -11.66
N ASP A 204 7.95 10.22 -11.12
CA ASP A 204 7.47 11.44 -11.82
C ASP A 204 8.63 12.33 -12.27
N VAL A 205 9.68 12.44 -11.46
CA VAL A 205 10.94 13.08 -11.83
C VAL A 205 11.91 12.02 -12.36
N PRO A 206 12.24 12.00 -13.66
CA PRO A 206 13.21 11.06 -14.21
C PRO A 206 14.59 11.20 -13.58
N ARG A 207 15.19 10.08 -13.14
CA ARG A 207 16.48 10.07 -12.41
C ARG A 207 17.68 9.66 -13.24
N ALA A 208 17.44 9.31 -14.49
CA ALA A 208 18.45 8.92 -15.47
C ALA A 208 18.22 9.61 -16.79
N PRO A 209 19.28 9.83 -17.61
CA PRO A 209 19.10 10.31 -18.96
C PRO A 209 18.18 9.39 -19.77
N ILE A 210 17.38 9.96 -20.64
CA ILE A 210 16.48 9.25 -21.54
C ILE A 210 17.03 9.43 -22.95
N ASP A 211 17.38 8.33 -23.63
CA ASP A 211 17.98 8.36 -24.97
C ASP A 211 16.95 8.20 -26.09
N ARG A 212 15.75 7.71 -25.75
CA ARG A 212 14.67 7.46 -26.71
C ARG A 212 13.32 7.57 -26.01
N VAL A 213 12.29 7.81 -26.80
CA VAL A 213 10.90 7.75 -26.31
C VAL A 213 10.57 6.35 -25.84
N THR A 214 10.07 6.26 -24.63
CA THR A 214 9.57 5.00 -24.04
C THR A 214 8.24 5.27 -23.36
N GLY A 215 7.38 4.27 -23.30
CA GLY A 215 6.08 4.47 -22.66
C GLY A 215 5.29 3.20 -22.45
N VAL A 216 4.17 3.38 -21.76
CA VAL A 216 3.18 2.35 -21.49
C VAL A 216 1.80 2.94 -21.68
N MET A 217 0.91 2.21 -22.34
CA MET A 217 -0.52 2.51 -22.40
C MET A 217 -1.28 1.31 -21.85
N SER A 218 -2.34 1.55 -21.09
CA SER A 218 -3.18 0.51 -20.50
C SER A 218 -4.65 0.88 -20.66
N LEU A 219 -5.49 -0.11 -20.96
CA LEU A 219 -6.94 0.01 -20.99
C LEU A 219 -7.54 -1.20 -20.28
N GLN A 220 -8.42 -0.98 -19.32
CA GLN A 220 -9.09 -2.02 -18.56
C GLN A 220 -10.60 -1.80 -18.60
N GLY A 221 -11.35 -2.87 -18.88
CA GLY A 221 -12.79 -2.96 -18.67
C GLY A 221 -13.11 -3.95 -17.57
N GLU A 222 -14.18 -3.73 -16.82
CA GLU A 222 -14.65 -4.64 -15.78
C GLU A 222 -16.18 -4.77 -15.79
N SER A 223 -16.68 -5.99 -15.53
CA SER A 223 -18.12 -6.28 -15.63
C SER A 223 -18.90 -5.90 -14.38
N VAL A 224 -18.31 -5.99 -13.19
CA VAL A 224 -19.01 -5.79 -11.92
C VAL A 224 -19.47 -4.35 -11.69
N THR A 225 -18.81 -3.39 -12.28
CA THR A 225 -19.19 -1.97 -12.26
C THR A 225 -19.54 -1.43 -13.64
N THR A 226 -19.50 -2.27 -14.68
CA THR A 226 -19.54 -1.82 -16.09
C THR A 226 -18.53 -0.69 -16.33
N GLY A 227 -17.37 -0.81 -15.66
CA GLY A 227 -16.37 0.25 -15.57
C GLY A 227 -15.30 0.15 -16.64
N VAL A 228 -14.75 1.31 -16.99
CA VAL A 228 -13.59 1.43 -17.89
C VAL A 228 -12.51 2.28 -17.22
N THR A 229 -11.27 1.84 -17.31
CA THR A 229 -10.10 2.57 -16.82
C THR A 229 -9.06 2.65 -17.94
N GLY A 230 -8.59 3.83 -18.24
CA GLY A 230 -7.52 4.06 -19.20
C GLY A 230 -6.35 4.78 -18.53
N GLY A 231 -5.13 4.52 -18.99
CA GLY A 231 -3.97 5.25 -18.51
C GLY A 231 -2.75 5.07 -19.41
N GLY A 232 -1.83 5.98 -19.29
CA GLY A 232 -0.59 5.92 -20.04
C GLY A 232 0.49 6.82 -19.48
N MET A 233 1.73 6.47 -19.81
CA MET A 233 2.92 7.21 -19.46
C MET A 233 3.88 7.24 -20.65
N ALA A 234 4.51 8.37 -20.88
CA ALA A 234 5.61 8.51 -21.85
C ALA A 234 6.78 9.25 -21.20
N ALA A 235 7.99 8.76 -21.49
CA ALA A 235 9.23 9.41 -21.13
C ALA A 235 9.98 9.82 -22.42
N LEU A 236 10.41 11.07 -22.49
CA LEU A 236 10.85 11.77 -23.69
C LEU A 236 12.20 12.44 -23.45
N PRO A 237 13.19 12.30 -24.35
CA PRO A 237 14.37 13.15 -24.35
C PRO A 237 14.05 14.51 -24.99
N VAL A 238 14.36 15.60 -24.29
CA VAL A 238 14.20 16.98 -24.81
C VAL A 238 15.51 17.73 -24.59
N GLY A 239 16.42 17.64 -25.59
CA GLY A 239 17.78 18.14 -25.42
C GLY A 239 18.50 17.47 -24.25
N PRO A 240 19.03 18.25 -23.27
CA PRO A 240 19.67 17.71 -22.07
C PRO A 240 18.69 17.28 -20.99
N LEU A 241 17.40 17.47 -21.22
CA LEU A 241 16.35 17.19 -20.23
C LEU A 241 15.65 15.88 -20.53
N ALA A 242 15.25 15.20 -19.47
CA ALA A 242 14.32 14.08 -19.48
C ALA A 242 12.93 14.60 -19.05
N VAL A 243 11.93 14.38 -19.89
CA VAL A 243 10.54 14.77 -19.61
C VAL A 243 9.70 13.52 -19.47
N ARG A 244 8.84 13.47 -18.47
CA ARG A 244 7.84 12.42 -18.26
C ARG A 244 6.46 13.05 -18.24
N VAL A 245 5.53 12.45 -18.96
CA VAL A 245 4.11 12.77 -18.91
C VAL A 245 3.32 11.52 -18.59
N GLU A 246 2.28 11.66 -17.78
CA GLU A 246 1.47 10.54 -17.33
C GLU A 246 0.03 11.00 -17.13
N GLY A 247 -0.92 10.12 -17.44
CA GLY A 247 -2.33 10.34 -17.15
C GLY A 247 -3.09 9.05 -17.05
N SER A 248 -4.13 9.06 -16.22
CA SER A 248 -5.14 7.99 -16.12
C SER A 248 -6.52 8.56 -15.89
N TRP A 249 -7.53 7.79 -16.27
CA TRP A 249 -8.93 8.08 -16.03
C TRP A 249 -9.69 6.80 -15.74
N ARG A 250 -10.74 6.91 -14.94
CA ARG A 250 -11.67 5.82 -14.63
C ARG A 250 -13.08 6.37 -14.62
N ASP A 251 -14.01 5.58 -15.18
CA ASP A 251 -15.46 5.77 -15.08
C ASP A 251 -16.07 4.41 -14.75
N ALA A 252 -16.85 4.32 -13.68
CA ALA A 252 -17.46 3.08 -13.22
C ALA A 252 -18.83 3.38 -12.61
N ARG A 253 -19.81 2.51 -12.92
CA ARG A 253 -21.16 2.56 -12.34
C ARG A 253 -21.19 1.83 -11.01
N SER A 254 -22.37 1.84 -10.38
CA SER A 254 -22.62 1.11 -9.14
C SER A 254 -22.29 -0.38 -9.27
N SER A 255 -21.67 -0.92 -8.21
CA SER A 255 -21.14 -2.28 -8.19
C SER A 255 -22.23 -3.32 -8.07
N GLN A 256 -22.14 -4.40 -8.85
CA GLN A 256 -23.01 -5.56 -8.73
C GLN A 256 -22.55 -6.49 -7.63
N THR A 257 -23.45 -6.92 -6.76
CA THR A 257 -23.22 -7.94 -5.74
C THR A 257 -24.10 -9.16 -6.03
N PRO A 258 -23.83 -10.33 -5.41
CA PRO A 258 -24.73 -11.47 -5.55
C PRO A 258 -26.14 -11.23 -4.99
N ALA A 259 -26.34 -10.15 -4.22
CA ALA A 259 -27.65 -9.74 -3.67
C ALA A 259 -28.29 -8.58 -4.46
N GLY A 260 -27.73 -8.18 -5.60
CA GLY A 260 -28.18 -7.08 -6.45
C GLY A 260 -27.21 -5.91 -6.51
N GLU A 261 -27.60 -4.85 -7.20
CA GLU A 261 -26.81 -3.63 -7.32
C GLU A 261 -26.67 -2.92 -5.98
N LEU A 262 -25.43 -2.59 -5.63
CA LEU A 262 -25.11 -1.79 -4.45
C LEU A 262 -25.11 -0.32 -4.84
N PRO A 263 -26.12 0.46 -4.46
CA PRO A 263 -26.22 1.85 -4.85
C PRO A 263 -25.13 2.70 -4.21
N PHE A 264 -24.84 3.85 -4.79
CA PHE A 264 -23.82 4.80 -4.30
C PHE A 264 -22.41 4.18 -4.26
N THR A 265 -22.04 3.47 -5.32
CA THR A 265 -20.68 2.92 -5.49
C THR A 265 -20.11 3.24 -6.86
N ASP A 266 -20.75 4.12 -7.60
CA ASP A 266 -20.26 4.70 -8.83
C ASP A 266 -19.05 5.61 -8.56
N GLN A 267 -18.22 5.79 -9.59
CA GLN A 267 -16.95 6.48 -9.47
C GLN A 267 -16.52 7.14 -10.76
N GLN A 268 -16.01 8.36 -10.64
CA GLN A 268 -15.23 9.03 -11.69
C GLN A 268 -13.90 9.48 -11.11
N GLN A 269 -12.80 9.27 -11.85
CA GLN A 269 -11.46 9.63 -11.38
C GLN A 269 -10.59 10.06 -12.54
N THR A 270 -9.76 11.09 -12.33
CA THR A 270 -8.67 11.46 -13.24
C THR A 270 -7.39 11.69 -12.44
N ASP A 271 -6.25 11.33 -13.04
CA ASP A 271 -4.92 11.57 -12.49
C ASP A 271 -4.00 11.98 -13.65
N ALA A 272 -3.31 13.10 -13.55
CA ALA A 272 -2.40 13.59 -14.57
C ALA A 272 -1.17 14.22 -13.94
N GLY A 273 0.00 13.95 -14.51
CA GLY A 273 1.27 14.47 -14.03
C GLY A 273 2.26 14.75 -15.13
N VAL A 274 3.11 15.72 -14.91
CA VAL A 274 4.27 16.04 -15.75
C VAL A 274 5.48 16.27 -14.87
N GLY A 275 6.62 15.70 -15.29
CA GLY A 275 7.89 15.92 -14.62
C GLY A 275 9.00 16.18 -15.60
N VAL A 276 9.97 16.96 -15.18
CA VAL A 276 11.15 17.32 -15.94
C VAL A 276 12.38 17.24 -15.07
N SER A 277 13.46 16.71 -15.60
CA SER A 277 14.73 16.68 -14.89
C SER A 277 15.91 16.86 -15.84
N TRP A 278 16.99 17.38 -15.28
CA TRP A 278 18.33 17.19 -15.80
C TRP A 278 18.99 16.03 -15.06
N ALA A 279 19.45 15.05 -15.79
CA ALA A 279 20.11 13.88 -15.22
C ALA A 279 21.45 13.62 -15.91
N GLY A 280 22.46 13.33 -15.12
CA GLY A 280 23.82 13.07 -15.60
C GLY A 280 24.52 12.00 -14.78
N SER A 281 25.80 11.78 -15.05
CA SER A 281 26.59 10.73 -14.37
C SER A 281 26.76 10.96 -12.86
N ARG A 282 26.62 12.20 -12.40
CA ARG A 282 26.78 12.57 -10.99
C ARG A 282 25.49 12.80 -10.22
N GLY A 283 24.34 12.58 -10.85
CA GLY A 283 23.06 12.75 -10.19
C GLY A 283 22.03 13.40 -11.10
N HIS A 284 20.99 13.88 -10.50
CA HIS A 284 19.88 14.54 -11.17
C HIS A 284 19.32 15.66 -10.31
N ILE A 285 18.60 16.56 -10.95
CA ILE A 285 17.71 17.54 -10.31
C ILE A 285 16.51 17.73 -11.22
N GLY A 286 15.32 17.79 -10.62
CA GLY A 286 14.10 17.96 -11.40
C GLY A 286 12.91 18.35 -10.55
N SER A 287 11.78 18.55 -11.23
CA SER A 287 10.51 18.89 -10.63
C SER A 287 9.36 18.20 -11.33
N SER A 288 8.24 18.06 -10.64
CA SER A 288 6.99 17.56 -11.21
C SER A 288 5.79 18.26 -10.62
N VAL A 289 4.70 18.27 -11.39
CA VAL A 289 3.37 18.69 -10.93
C VAL A 289 2.38 17.59 -11.29
N ARG A 290 1.45 17.30 -10.37
CA ARG A 290 0.41 16.29 -10.53
C ARG A 290 -0.92 16.82 -10.00
N ARG A 291 -2.02 16.47 -10.70
CA ARG A 291 -3.39 16.70 -10.27
C ARG A 291 -4.15 15.38 -10.28
N PHE A 292 -4.82 15.10 -9.18
CA PHE A 292 -5.71 13.97 -8.97
C PHE A 292 -7.10 14.50 -8.61
N THR A 293 -8.14 13.99 -9.25
CA THR A 293 -9.54 14.26 -8.90
C THR A 293 -10.32 12.97 -8.84
N SER A 294 -11.27 12.86 -7.92
CA SER A 294 -12.17 11.72 -7.81
C SER A 294 -13.51 12.13 -7.24
N GLU A 295 -14.58 11.67 -7.88
CA GLU A 295 -15.94 11.70 -7.35
C GLU A 295 -16.40 10.25 -7.15
N TYR A 296 -16.94 9.93 -5.97
CA TYR A 296 -17.40 8.58 -5.64
C TYR A 296 -18.48 8.56 -4.58
N GLY A 297 -19.32 7.54 -4.63
CA GLY A 297 -20.35 7.31 -3.63
C GLY A 297 -19.88 6.42 -2.47
N VAL A 298 -20.51 6.60 -1.31
CA VAL A 298 -20.36 5.78 -0.09
C VAL A 298 -21.67 5.03 0.16
N PRO A 299 -21.66 3.68 0.06
CA PRO A 299 -22.87 2.87 0.19
C PRO A 299 -23.36 2.82 1.64
N THR A 300 -24.65 3.06 1.82
CA THR A 300 -25.31 3.11 3.13
C THR A 300 -26.44 2.10 3.27
N SER A 301 -26.91 1.54 2.15
CA SER A 301 -28.10 0.68 2.09
C SER A 301 -28.04 -0.31 0.94
N LEU A 302 -28.77 -1.43 1.07
CA LEU A 302 -29.02 -2.40 0.00
C LEU A 302 -30.39 -3.08 0.21
N GLY A 303 -31.18 -3.19 -0.84
CA GLY A 303 -32.42 -3.95 -0.84
C GLY A 303 -33.46 -3.49 0.20
N GLY A 304 -33.46 -2.20 0.56
CA GLY A 304 -34.34 -1.62 1.58
C GLY A 304 -33.84 -1.79 3.02
N LEU A 305 -32.65 -2.37 3.22
CA LEU A 305 -31.91 -2.34 4.49
C LEU A 305 -30.98 -1.14 4.49
N SER A 306 -30.90 -0.39 5.57
CA SER A 306 -29.98 0.74 5.74
C SER A 306 -29.19 0.60 7.02
N LEU A 307 -27.94 1.07 7.04
CA LEU A 307 -27.16 1.15 8.25
C LEU A 307 -27.84 2.09 9.27
N PRO A 308 -27.77 1.79 10.57
CA PRO A 308 -28.28 2.69 11.59
C PRO A 308 -27.64 4.07 11.49
N GLY A 309 -28.46 5.11 11.47
CA GLY A 309 -27.99 6.48 11.32
C GLY A 309 -27.63 6.91 9.89
N ALA A 310 -27.69 6.01 8.91
CA ALA A 310 -27.36 6.33 7.52
C ALA A 310 -28.36 7.27 6.84
N HIS A 311 -27.87 8.06 5.91
CA HIS A 311 -28.71 8.84 4.99
C HIS A 311 -29.26 7.93 3.89
N VAL A 312 -30.58 7.87 3.73
CA VAL A 312 -31.25 7.02 2.74
C VAL A 312 -30.86 7.39 1.29
N GLY A 313 -30.43 8.62 1.09
CA GLY A 313 -30.02 9.15 -0.22
C GLY A 313 -28.54 8.93 -0.59
N GLY A 314 -27.78 8.21 0.25
CA GLY A 314 -26.33 8.05 0.05
C GLY A 314 -25.52 9.32 0.35
N ILE A 315 -24.22 9.18 0.28
CA ILE A 315 -23.24 10.28 0.42
C ILE A 315 -22.31 10.18 -0.78
N TYR A 316 -22.02 11.31 -1.42
CA TYR A 316 -20.99 11.43 -2.44
C TYR A 316 -19.81 12.22 -1.88
N VAL A 317 -18.64 11.85 -2.30
CA VAL A 317 -17.38 12.53 -1.97
C VAL A 317 -16.77 13.05 -3.27
N ASP A 318 -16.57 14.36 -3.34
CA ASP A 318 -15.79 15.03 -4.38
C ASP A 318 -14.49 15.49 -3.79
N LEU A 319 -13.37 15.01 -4.34
CA LEU A 319 -12.05 15.36 -3.87
C LEU A 319 -11.10 15.75 -5.00
N GLN A 320 -10.17 16.65 -4.69
CA GLN A 320 -9.08 17.03 -5.57
C GLN A 320 -7.77 17.19 -4.79
N ARG A 321 -6.68 16.77 -5.40
CA ARG A 321 -5.32 16.94 -4.89
C ARG A 321 -4.43 17.49 -6.00
N THR A 322 -3.72 18.59 -5.71
CA THR A 322 -2.67 19.11 -6.59
C THR A 322 -1.36 19.10 -5.82
N SER A 323 -0.32 18.52 -6.39
CA SER A 323 0.99 18.43 -5.77
C SER A 323 2.09 18.92 -6.69
N GLY A 324 2.99 19.75 -6.15
CA GLY A 324 4.26 20.12 -6.76
C GLY A 324 5.40 19.45 -6.01
N ARG A 325 6.41 18.93 -6.71
CA ARG A 325 7.57 18.26 -6.14
C ARG A 325 8.87 18.77 -6.74
N VAL A 326 9.91 18.84 -5.94
CA VAL A 326 11.30 19.00 -6.35
C VAL A 326 12.12 17.86 -5.77
N ASP A 327 13.04 17.32 -6.53
CA ASP A 327 13.81 16.12 -6.17
C ASP A 327 15.20 16.20 -6.81
N GLY A 328 16.24 15.81 -6.06
CA GLY A 328 17.59 15.83 -6.55
C GLY A 328 18.55 14.92 -5.79
N GLU A 329 19.58 14.45 -6.49
CA GLU A 329 20.66 13.65 -5.92
C GLU A 329 21.99 14.07 -6.53
N TYR A 330 23.00 14.22 -5.68
CA TYR A 330 24.39 14.41 -6.07
C TYR A 330 25.26 13.26 -5.57
N ARG A 331 26.12 12.70 -6.44
CA ARG A 331 27.07 11.63 -6.17
C ARG A 331 28.49 12.14 -6.30
N PRO A 332 29.25 12.33 -5.20
CA PRO A 332 30.65 12.69 -5.25
C PRO A 332 31.49 11.64 -5.99
N ARG A 333 32.59 12.07 -6.59
CA ARG A 333 33.50 11.17 -7.35
C ARG A 333 34.28 10.23 -6.46
N SER A 334 34.56 10.63 -5.24
CA SER A 334 35.43 9.92 -4.30
C SER A 334 35.08 10.31 -2.87
N GLY A 335 35.58 9.54 -1.90
CA GLY A 335 35.38 9.77 -0.47
C GLY A 335 34.37 8.81 0.15
N ALA A 336 34.15 8.94 1.43
CA ALA A 336 33.23 8.10 2.18
C ALA A 336 31.76 8.41 1.85
N VAL A 337 31.43 9.65 1.49
CA VAL A 337 30.09 10.05 1.10
C VAL A 337 29.77 9.52 -0.30
N THR A 338 28.72 8.71 -0.42
CA THR A 338 28.30 8.08 -1.69
C THR A 338 27.22 8.86 -2.41
N SER A 339 26.31 9.52 -1.66
CA SER A 339 25.34 10.46 -2.24
C SER A 339 24.79 11.43 -1.20
N ILE A 340 24.33 12.58 -1.70
CA ILE A 340 23.51 13.54 -0.97
C ILE A 340 22.25 13.70 -1.81
N SER A 341 21.07 13.47 -1.23
CA SER A 341 19.79 13.58 -1.93
C SER A 341 18.79 14.35 -1.09
N GLY A 342 17.92 15.08 -1.75
CA GLY A 342 16.81 15.77 -1.10
C GLY A 342 15.57 15.76 -1.98
N ALA A 343 14.43 15.78 -1.33
CA ALA A 343 13.14 15.92 -1.97
C ALA A 343 12.24 16.83 -1.12
N ALA A 344 11.39 17.60 -1.80
CA ALA A 344 10.36 18.41 -1.13
C ALA A 344 9.10 18.41 -1.98
N ASN A 345 7.93 18.50 -1.34
CA ASN A 345 6.66 18.72 -2.00
C ASN A 345 5.81 19.80 -1.31
N LEU A 346 4.89 20.36 -2.09
CA LEU A 346 3.78 21.20 -1.66
C LEU A 346 2.51 20.55 -2.20
N VAL A 347 1.53 20.31 -1.34
CA VAL A 347 0.28 19.64 -1.68
C VAL A 347 -0.90 20.48 -1.22
N SER A 348 -1.80 20.79 -2.15
CA SER A 348 -3.15 21.32 -1.87
C SER A 348 -4.16 20.19 -2.05
N PHE A 349 -4.96 19.95 -1.04
CA PHE A 349 -6.02 18.95 -1.01
C PHE A 349 -7.35 19.59 -0.60
N GLU A 350 -8.41 19.25 -1.31
CA GLU A 350 -9.78 19.63 -0.99
C GLU A 350 -10.71 18.42 -1.13
N GLN A 351 -11.66 18.29 -0.21
CA GLN A 351 -12.69 17.27 -0.23
C GLN A 351 -14.01 17.85 0.24
N SER A 352 -15.10 17.52 -0.45
CA SER A 352 -16.46 17.85 -0.05
C SER A 352 -17.29 16.58 0.07
N GLU A 353 -18.02 16.44 1.16
CA GLU A 353 -19.02 15.41 1.37
C GLU A 353 -20.38 15.98 1.02
N LEU A 354 -21.00 15.38 0.02
CA LEU A 354 -22.26 15.83 -0.58
C LEU A 354 -23.39 14.90 -0.17
N GLU A 355 -24.47 15.48 0.36
CA GLU A 355 -25.70 14.77 0.59
C GLU A 355 -26.63 14.85 -0.62
N ARG A 356 -27.74 14.13 -0.54
CA ARG A 356 -28.80 14.15 -1.56
C ARG A 356 -29.19 15.59 -1.92
N GLY A 357 -29.20 15.88 -3.22
CA GLY A 357 -29.52 17.20 -3.74
C GLY A 357 -28.33 18.16 -3.84
N GLY A 358 -27.09 17.66 -3.62
CA GLY A 358 -25.87 18.46 -3.76
C GLY A 358 -25.56 19.36 -2.55
N PHE A 359 -26.25 19.15 -1.42
CA PHE A 359 -25.96 19.88 -0.20
C PHE A 359 -24.59 19.46 0.36
N VAL A 360 -23.71 20.44 0.60
CA VAL A 360 -22.38 20.21 1.18
C VAL A 360 -22.51 20.06 2.68
N GLY A 361 -22.45 18.83 3.17
CA GLY A 361 -22.47 18.54 4.62
C GLY A 361 -21.17 18.93 5.30
N THR A 362 -20.02 18.49 4.74
CA THR A 362 -18.68 18.77 5.24
C THR A 362 -17.74 19.13 4.10
N ARG A 363 -16.87 20.10 4.31
CA ARG A 363 -15.75 20.43 3.41
C ARG A 363 -14.45 20.42 4.18
N PHE A 364 -13.47 19.69 3.68
CA PHE A 364 -12.10 19.66 4.17
C PHE A 364 -11.19 20.36 3.17
N GLY A 365 -10.25 21.17 3.69
CA GLY A 365 -9.17 21.78 2.94
C GLY A 365 -7.85 21.55 3.67
N GLN A 366 -6.80 21.21 2.93
CA GLN A 366 -5.48 21.01 3.52
C GLN A 366 -4.40 21.54 2.60
N LEU A 367 -3.53 22.37 3.15
CA LEU A 367 -2.26 22.74 2.54
C LEU A 367 -1.14 22.11 3.35
N SER A 368 -0.26 21.36 2.70
CA SER A 368 0.85 20.71 3.37
C SER A 368 2.14 20.82 2.59
N SER A 369 3.25 20.99 3.28
CA SER A 369 4.59 20.90 2.72
C SER A 369 5.46 19.99 3.57
N GLN A 370 6.37 19.29 2.92
CA GLN A 370 7.36 18.48 3.59
C GLN A 370 8.62 18.38 2.75
N GLY A 371 9.72 18.05 3.40
CA GLY A 371 10.99 17.79 2.72
C GLY A 371 11.91 16.94 3.57
N ASP A 372 12.80 16.25 2.88
CA ASP A 372 13.88 15.48 3.48
C ASP A 372 15.22 15.78 2.81
N LEU A 373 16.30 15.66 3.57
CA LEU A 373 17.67 15.72 3.10
C LEU A 373 18.44 14.54 3.72
N VAL A 374 19.09 13.74 2.86
CA VAL A 374 19.76 12.49 3.27
C VAL A 374 21.17 12.45 2.71
N MET A 375 22.15 12.24 3.58
CA MET A 375 23.53 11.95 3.22
C MET A 375 23.82 10.47 3.45
N ARG A 376 24.32 9.77 2.43
CA ARG A 376 24.76 8.37 2.51
C ARG A 376 26.24 8.27 2.47
N TYR A 377 26.74 7.30 3.22
CA TYR A 377 28.17 7.01 3.27
C TYR A 377 28.45 5.51 3.20
N ARG A 378 29.66 5.20 2.82
CA ARG A 378 30.22 3.87 2.86
C ARG A 378 31.55 3.90 3.59
N ARG A 379 31.78 2.91 4.44
CA ARG A 379 33.06 2.70 5.14
C ARG A 379 33.80 1.50 4.56
N SER A 380 35.09 1.58 4.51
CA SER A 380 35.99 0.51 4.10
C SER A 380 36.82 0.01 5.31
N GLY A 381 37.51 -1.13 5.18
CA GLY A 381 38.34 -1.70 6.21
C GLY A 381 37.67 -2.72 7.11
N ALA A 382 38.18 -2.95 8.31
CA ALA A 382 37.71 -4.00 9.21
C ALA A 382 36.22 -3.86 9.64
N LEU A 383 35.72 -2.64 9.67
CA LEU A 383 34.31 -2.33 9.93
C LEU A 383 33.60 -1.82 8.64
N ALA A 384 33.85 -2.53 7.53
CA ALA A 384 33.21 -2.19 6.26
C ALA A 384 31.68 -2.18 6.41
N GLY A 385 31.05 -1.11 5.93
CA GLY A 385 29.62 -0.92 6.09
C GLY A 385 29.13 0.28 5.32
N GLN A 386 27.84 0.53 5.43
CA GLN A 386 27.17 1.68 4.81
C GLN A 386 26.09 2.22 5.74
N GLY A 387 25.81 3.48 5.61
CA GLY A 387 24.75 4.10 6.42
C GLY A 387 24.25 5.40 5.82
N ALA A 388 23.32 6.00 6.52
CA ALA A 388 22.82 7.32 6.17
C ALA A 388 22.50 8.13 7.43
N VAL A 389 22.60 9.45 7.28
CA VAL A 389 22.04 10.43 8.20
C VAL A 389 21.11 11.34 7.43
N GLY A 390 20.01 11.75 8.06
CA GLY A 390 19.02 12.57 7.39
C GLY A 390 18.25 13.45 8.36
N VAL A 391 17.64 14.46 7.77
CA VAL A 391 16.71 15.38 8.44
C VAL A 391 15.41 15.44 7.64
N PHE A 392 14.28 15.61 8.34
CA PHE A 392 12.96 15.72 7.76
C PHE A 392 12.19 16.85 8.42
N GLY A 393 11.39 17.57 7.62
CA GLY A 393 10.47 18.59 8.10
C GLY A 393 9.11 18.47 7.45
N GLN A 394 8.04 18.81 8.18
CA GLN A 394 6.66 18.81 7.70
C GLN A 394 5.89 19.97 8.32
N TRP A 395 5.08 20.62 7.50
CA TRP A 395 4.04 21.55 7.92
C TRP A 395 2.72 21.17 7.24
N ARG A 396 1.61 21.26 7.99
CA ARG A 396 0.27 20.92 7.52
C ARG A 396 -0.74 21.89 8.15
N ASP A 397 -1.52 22.60 7.35
CA ASP A 397 -2.67 23.43 7.76
C ASP A 397 -3.93 22.71 7.28
N MET A 398 -4.74 22.24 8.21
CA MET A 398 -5.98 21.53 7.95
C MET A 398 -7.16 22.40 8.36
N ARG A 399 -8.13 22.54 7.47
CA ARG A 399 -9.37 23.27 7.64
C ARG A 399 -10.55 22.33 7.45
N ALA A 400 -11.59 22.52 8.24
CA ALA A 400 -12.86 21.83 8.10
C ALA A 400 -14.00 22.83 8.31
N ALA A 401 -15.02 22.75 7.47
CA ALA A 401 -16.20 23.62 7.49
C ALA A 401 -17.44 22.88 7.03
N GLY A 402 -18.64 23.36 7.38
CA GLY A 402 -19.91 22.79 6.98
C GLY A 402 -20.83 22.53 8.16
N SER A 403 -22.08 22.15 7.85
CA SER A 403 -23.14 21.96 8.87
C SER A 403 -22.91 20.72 9.74
N PHE A 404 -22.17 19.74 9.22
CA PHE A 404 -21.88 18.47 9.89
C PHE A 404 -20.40 18.27 10.20
N THR A 405 -19.59 19.34 10.13
CA THR A 405 -18.18 19.21 10.49
C THR A 405 -18.03 18.98 11.99
N GLY A 406 -17.37 17.90 12.34
CA GLY A 406 -16.96 17.62 13.70
C GLY A 406 -15.50 17.96 13.99
N THR A 407 -14.67 18.05 12.97
CA THR A 407 -13.23 18.25 13.11
C THR A 407 -12.88 19.72 13.17
N ARG A 408 -12.04 20.10 14.13
CA ARG A 408 -11.56 21.47 14.25
C ARG A 408 -10.37 21.72 13.33
N PRO A 409 -10.27 22.96 12.77
CA PRO A 409 -9.08 23.35 12.02
C PRO A 409 -7.86 23.39 12.94
N ALA A 410 -6.72 22.89 12.41
CA ALA A 410 -5.48 22.85 13.17
C ALA A 410 -4.24 22.89 12.27
N VAL A 411 -3.14 23.36 12.84
CA VAL A 411 -1.81 23.32 12.20
C VAL A 411 -0.96 22.26 12.88
N LEU A 412 -0.32 21.42 12.07
CA LEU A 412 0.69 20.46 12.50
C LEU A 412 2.07 20.88 11.99
N ARG A 413 3.07 20.82 12.85
CA ARG A 413 4.49 20.99 12.50
C ARG A 413 5.26 19.80 13.03
N ALA A 414 6.15 19.25 12.21
CA ALA A 414 7.01 18.16 12.62
C ALA A 414 8.43 18.35 12.09
N ALA A 415 9.39 17.94 12.88
CA ALA A 415 10.81 17.91 12.51
C ALA A 415 11.45 16.63 13.05
N SER A 416 12.43 16.11 12.33
CA SER A 416 13.12 14.89 12.75
C SER A 416 14.56 14.85 12.28
N VAL A 417 15.39 14.16 13.05
CA VAL A 417 16.76 13.80 12.70
C VAL A 417 16.95 12.30 12.90
N TYR A 418 17.66 11.63 12.00
CA TYR A 418 17.87 10.19 12.08
C TYR A 418 19.21 9.77 11.48
N GLY A 419 19.66 8.60 11.90
CA GLY A 419 20.80 7.94 11.31
C GLY A 419 20.75 6.44 11.52
N TYR A 420 21.29 5.70 10.55
CA TYR A 420 21.45 4.26 10.64
C TYR A 420 22.76 3.80 10.02
N ASP A 421 23.19 2.64 10.42
CA ASP A 421 24.40 1.98 9.93
C ASP A 421 24.16 0.48 9.73
N GLU A 422 24.74 -0.05 8.66
CA GLU A 422 24.74 -1.47 8.33
C GLU A 422 26.17 -1.98 8.24
N MET A 423 26.42 -3.13 8.84
CA MET A 423 27.73 -3.82 8.84
C MET A 423 27.55 -5.26 8.38
N GLY A 424 28.52 -5.75 7.63
CA GLY A 424 28.57 -7.14 7.16
C GLY A 424 29.81 -7.86 7.64
N PHE A 425 29.63 -9.07 8.21
CA PHE A 425 30.72 -9.94 8.69
C PHE A 425 30.47 -11.32 8.07
N ASP A 426 31.11 -11.60 6.93
CA ASP A 426 30.92 -12.86 6.18
C ASP A 426 29.43 -13.18 5.97
N ARG A 427 28.88 -14.07 6.78
CA ARG A 427 27.46 -14.52 6.72
C ARG A 427 26.52 -13.71 7.62
N LEU A 428 27.02 -12.90 8.52
CA LEU A 428 26.27 -12.10 9.45
C LEU A 428 26.17 -10.67 8.93
N ARG A 429 24.96 -10.12 8.89
CA ARG A 429 24.73 -8.70 8.65
C ARG A 429 23.96 -8.11 9.82
N LEU A 430 24.41 -6.95 10.26
CA LEU A 430 23.82 -6.21 11.37
C LEU A 430 23.36 -4.84 10.88
N MET A 431 22.29 -4.35 11.42
CA MET A 431 21.79 -2.99 11.19
C MET A 431 21.38 -2.40 12.53
N GLY A 432 21.70 -1.13 12.74
CA GLY A 432 21.22 -0.36 13.88
C GLY A 432 21.00 1.08 13.51
N GLY A 433 20.04 1.73 14.18
CA GLY A 433 19.78 3.13 13.93
C GLY A 433 18.87 3.76 14.96
N VAL A 434 18.86 5.08 14.96
CA VAL A 434 18.13 5.92 15.91
C VAL A 434 17.54 7.12 15.19
N ARG A 435 16.38 7.58 15.68
CA ARG A 435 15.67 8.74 15.19
C ARG A 435 15.04 9.50 16.35
N TYR A 436 15.04 10.82 16.26
CA TYR A 436 14.27 11.69 17.12
C TYR A 436 13.24 12.46 16.29
N ASP A 437 12.01 12.46 16.73
CA ASP A 437 10.90 13.19 16.13
C ASP A 437 10.31 14.18 17.15
N ALA A 438 10.01 15.41 16.69
CA ALA A 438 9.25 16.41 17.41
C ALA A 438 8.01 16.79 16.59
N VAL A 439 6.83 16.77 17.20
CA VAL A 439 5.55 17.08 16.57
C VAL A 439 4.80 18.08 17.44
N GLU A 440 4.30 19.15 16.85
CA GLU A 440 3.41 20.12 17.47
C GLU A 440 2.08 20.15 16.70
N ILE A 441 0.95 20.13 17.42
CA ILE A 441 -0.40 20.25 16.87
C ILE A 441 -1.11 21.38 17.60
N ALA A 442 -1.46 22.42 16.86
CA ALA A 442 -2.08 23.65 17.39
C ALA A 442 -3.48 23.84 16.78
N PRO A 443 -4.56 23.68 17.56
CA PRO A 443 -5.92 23.96 17.09
C PRO A 443 -6.07 25.47 16.85
N LEU A 444 -6.73 25.82 15.75
CA LEU A 444 -7.00 27.22 15.38
C LEU A 444 -8.29 27.74 16.01
N GLU A 445 -9.18 26.84 16.39
CA GLU A 445 -10.38 27.13 17.15
C GLU A 445 -10.33 26.43 18.50
N ARG A 446 -10.45 27.21 19.60
CA ARG A 446 -10.26 26.71 20.97
C ARG A 446 -11.53 26.75 21.83
N THR A 447 -12.67 27.13 21.26
CA THR A 447 -13.94 27.21 21.99
C THR A 447 -14.36 25.83 22.48
N PRO A 448 -14.52 25.58 23.79
CA PRO A 448 -15.00 24.30 24.30
C PRO A 448 -16.42 23.99 23.82
N THR A 449 -16.76 22.69 23.73
CA THR A 449 -18.14 22.22 23.58
C THR A 449 -18.55 21.43 24.81
N GLN A 450 -19.82 21.05 24.89
CA GLN A 450 -20.31 20.21 26.01
C GLN A 450 -19.53 18.90 26.16
N LEU A 451 -19.13 18.29 25.04
CA LEU A 451 -18.44 16.98 25.04
C LEU A 451 -16.91 17.08 24.86
N LEU A 452 -16.41 18.20 24.32
CA LEU A 452 -14.98 18.43 24.14
C LEU A 452 -14.53 19.64 24.95
N GLN A 453 -13.77 19.38 26.01
CA GLN A 453 -13.19 20.40 26.89
C GLN A 453 -11.68 20.50 26.65
N ASP A 454 -11.01 21.51 27.21
CA ASP A 454 -9.55 21.68 27.30
C ASP A 454 -8.82 21.66 25.92
N VAL A 455 -9.37 22.38 24.92
CA VAL A 455 -8.78 22.48 23.58
C VAL A 455 -7.53 23.37 23.62
N ARG A 456 -6.35 22.76 23.50
CA ARG A 456 -5.04 23.44 23.64
C ARG A 456 -4.00 22.86 22.69
N ASP A 457 -2.88 23.57 22.54
CA ASP A 457 -1.73 23.08 21.79
C ASP A 457 -1.16 21.80 22.43
N ARG A 458 -0.73 20.87 21.60
CA ARG A 458 -0.11 19.62 22.02
C ARG A 458 1.25 19.45 21.38
N ARG A 459 2.21 19.03 22.18
CA ARG A 459 3.58 18.74 21.75
C ARG A 459 3.98 17.33 22.11
N PHE A 460 4.60 16.65 21.18
CA PHE A 460 5.04 15.25 21.32
C PHE A 460 6.48 15.15 20.85
N GLY A 461 7.33 14.54 21.65
CA GLY A 461 8.71 14.22 21.29
C GLY A 461 8.98 12.75 21.58
N ASN A 462 9.68 12.07 20.67
CA ASN A 462 9.99 10.65 20.88
C ASN A 462 11.27 10.22 20.19
N TRP A 463 12.00 9.34 20.88
CA TRP A 463 13.08 8.55 20.30
C TRP A 463 12.53 7.25 19.76
N SER A 464 12.87 6.93 18.53
CA SER A 464 12.61 5.64 17.88
C SER A 464 13.93 5.00 17.50
N GLY A 465 13.98 3.68 17.47
CA GLY A 465 15.19 2.97 17.10
C GLY A 465 14.87 1.62 16.51
N SER A 466 15.85 1.04 15.81
CA SER A 466 15.81 -0.33 15.34
C SER A 466 17.17 -0.99 15.40
N ALA A 467 17.15 -2.29 15.66
CA ALA A 467 18.31 -3.16 15.55
C ALA A 467 17.87 -4.45 14.87
N ALA A 468 18.69 -4.94 13.96
CA ALA A 468 18.37 -6.17 13.23
C ALA A 468 19.63 -6.94 12.88
N ALA A 469 19.46 -8.25 12.78
CA ALA A 469 20.49 -9.19 12.37
C ALA A 469 19.94 -10.17 11.34
N THR A 470 20.74 -10.47 10.32
CA THR A 470 20.47 -11.57 9.37
C THR A 470 21.68 -12.46 9.26
N TYR A 471 21.45 -13.76 9.17
CA TYR A 471 22.51 -14.76 9.02
C TYR A 471 22.23 -15.65 7.82
N ALA A 472 23.18 -15.67 6.89
CA ALA A 472 23.12 -16.50 5.70
C ALA A 472 23.58 -17.93 6.02
N LEU A 473 22.67 -18.87 6.01
CA LEU A 473 22.93 -20.30 6.14
C LEU A 473 23.27 -20.93 4.79
N PRO A 474 23.87 -22.13 4.77
CA PRO A 474 24.05 -22.86 3.53
C PRO A 474 22.74 -23.09 2.77
N ALA A 475 22.84 -23.44 1.48
CA ALA A 475 21.70 -23.78 0.64
C ALA A 475 20.69 -22.65 0.38
N GLY A 476 21.12 -21.38 0.41
CA GLY A 476 20.28 -20.23 0.08
C GLY A 476 19.20 -19.93 1.14
N ILE A 477 19.46 -20.28 2.38
CA ILE A 477 18.59 -19.97 3.52
C ILE A 477 19.13 -18.72 4.22
N THR A 478 18.28 -17.79 4.57
CA THR A 478 18.60 -16.65 5.43
C THR A 478 17.61 -16.62 6.58
N VAL A 479 18.14 -16.56 7.80
CA VAL A 479 17.34 -16.31 9.01
C VAL A 479 17.62 -14.91 9.51
N GLY A 480 16.62 -14.29 10.13
CA GLY A 480 16.80 -12.94 10.64
C GLY A 480 15.86 -12.62 11.78
N THR A 481 16.26 -11.61 12.52
CA THR A 481 15.45 -11.00 13.57
C THR A 481 15.59 -9.49 13.50
N SER A 482 14.52 -8.80 13.84
CA SER A 482 14.55 -7.35 14.04
C SER A 482 13.76 -6.96 15.28
N VAL A 483 14.24 -5.93 15.96
CA VAL A 483 13.53 -5.22 17.02
C VAL A 483 13.45 -3.77 16.57
N ALA A 484 12.25 -3.22 16.50
CA ALA A 484 12.04 -1.83 16.09
C ALA A 484 11.00 -1.16 16.95
N SER A 485 11.22 0.13 17.22
CA SER A 485 10.24 0.99 17.85
C SER A 485 9.78 2.07 16.88
N ALA A 486 8.50 2.41 16.97
CA ALA A 486 7.91 3.53 16.25
C ALA A 486 6.91 4.24 17.19
N PHE A 487 6.64 5.51 16.88
CA PHE A 487 5.60 6.23 17.59
C PHE A 487 4.63 6.89 16.61
N ARG A 488 3.47 7.26 17.14
CA ARG A 488 2.47 8.06 16.44
C ARG A 488 1.91 9.11 17.40
N ALA A 489 2.01 10.38 17.02
CA ALA A 489 1.25 11.43 17.67
C ALA A 489 -0.25 11.20 17.38
N PRO A 490 -1.17 11.52 18.31
CA PRO A 490 -2.59 11.49 18.01
C PRO A 490 -2.92 12.35 16.79
N ALA A 491 -3.90 11.93 15.97
CA ALA A 491 -4.39 12.70 14.84
C ALA A 491 -5.16 13.94 15.33
N ILE A 492 -5.33 14.92 14.45
CA ILE A 492 -6.09 16.15 14.75
C ILE A 492 -7.51 15.79 15.18
N GLU A 493 -8.13 14.83 14.49
CA GLU A 493 -9.48 14.34 14.75
C GLU A 493 -9.58 13.64 16.11
N GLU A 494 -8.58 12.81 16.46
CA GLU A 494 -8.53 12.12 17.74
C GLU A 494 -8.38 13.09 18.93
N LEU A 495 -7.78 14.27 18.69
CA LEU A 495 -7.62 15.29 19.71
C LEU A 495 -8.82 16.24 19.79
N TYR A 496 -9.38 16.66 18.63
CA TYR A 496 -10.21 17.86 18.60
C TYR A 496 -11.54 17.71 17.86
N SER A 497 -11.99 16.51 17.50
CA SER A 497 -13.33 16.30 16.93
C SER A 497 -14.41 16.51 17.98
N ALA A 498 -15.55 17.10 17.60
CA ALA A 498 -16.74 17.22 18.41
C ALA A 498 -17.99 17.39 17.52
N GLY A 499 -18.34 16.37 16.74
CA GLY A 499 -19.48 16.46 15.85
C GLY A 499 -19.81 15.17 15.12
N PRO A 500 -20.91 15.19 14.33
CA PRO A 500 -21.28 14.05 13.50
C PRO A 500 -20.26 13.86 12.38
N HIS A 501 -19.98 12.62 12.07
CA HIS A 501 -19.24 12.19 10.90
C HIS A 501 -20.19 11.31 10.08
N LEU A 502 -20.74 11.87 9.01
CA LEU A 502 -21.88 11.30 8.29
C LEU A 502 -21.56 9.93 7.71
N ALA A 503 -20.42 9.83 7.04
CA ALA A 503 -20.01 8.60 6.39
C ALA A 503 -19.42 7.56 7.36
N SER A 504 -19.11 7.94 8.60
CA SER A 504 -18.80 7.04 9.70
C SER A 504 -20.00 6.56 10.49
N PHE A 505 -21.18 7.16 10.29
CA PHE A 505 -22.40 6.91 11.07
C PHE A 505 -22.20 7.06 12.58
N ALA A 506 -21.38 8.00 12.99
CA ALA A 506 -20.95 8.22 14.36
C ALA A 506 -20.96 9.72 14.72
N TYR A 507 -21.11 10.02 16.00
CA TYR A 507 -20.73 11.32 16.55
C TYR A 507 -19.39 11.15 17.24
N GLU A 508 -18.36 11.75 16.68
CA GLU A 508 -16.99 11.57 17.14
C GLU A 508 -16.57 12.69 18.08
N VAL A 509 -15.99 12.30 19.21
CA VAL A 509 -15.45 13.19 20.23
C VAL A 509 -13.98 12.88 20.42
N GLY A 510 -13.15 13.88 20.20
CA GLY A 510 -11.72 13.82 20.45
C GLY A 510 -11.41 13.85 21.96
N ASN A 511 -10.14 13.64 22.27
CA ASN A 511 -9.63 13.74 23.64
C ASN A 511 -8.29 14.47 23.64
N PRO A 512 -8.26 15.76 24.05
CA PRO A 512 -7.03 16.54 24.09
C PRO A 512 -5.99 16.05 25.10
N THR A 513 -6.31 15.09 25.95
CA THR A 513 -5.37 14.53 26.94
C THR A 513 -4.59 13.32 26.44
N LEU A 514 -4.88 12.81 25.25
CA LEU A 514 -4.22 11.66 24.67
C LEU A 514 -2.70 11.79 24.66
N ARG A 515 -2.02 10.69 24.91
CA ARG A 515 -0.57 10.53 24.77
C ARG A 515 -0.25 9.96 23.39
N ALA A 516 0.99 10.10 22.95
CA ALA A 516 1.45 9.45 21.73
C ALA A 516 1.46 7.92 21.90
N GLU A 517 0.99 7.20 20.89
CA GLU A 517 1.17 5.75 20.82
C GLU A 517 2.64 5.42 20.62
N ARG A 518 3.11 4.38 21.32
CA ARG A 518 4.46 3.83 21.16
C ARG A 518 4.36 2.33 20.93
N GLY A 519 4.84 1.88 19.79
CA GLY A 519 4.92 0.46 19.44
C GLY A 519 6.34 -0.05 19.53
N THR A 520 6.50 -1.25 20.10
CA THR A 520 7.76 -2.01 20.04
C THR A 520 7.45 -3.36 19.42
N GLY A 521 8.00 -3.58 18.23
CA GLY A 521 7.82 -4.82 17.48
C GLY A 521 9.07 -5.66 17.47
N VAL A 522 8.87 -6.97 17.51
CA VAL A 522 9.90 -7.99 17.30
C VAL A 522 9.43 -8.87 16.14
N ASP A 523 10.30 -9.06 15.16
CA ASP A 523 10.11 -9.95 14.04
C ASP A 523 11.18 -11.05 14.05
N LEU A 524 10.76 -12.29 13.78
CA LEU A 524 11.61 -13.42 13.45
C LEU A 524 11.22 -13.87 12.04
N PHE A 525 12.18 -14.05 11.15
CA PHE A 525 11.87 -14.49 9.80
C PHE A 525 12.90 -15.47 9.25
N ALA A 526 12.44 -16.31 8.34
CA ALA A 526 13.28 -17.19 7.56
C ALA A 526 12.92 -17.05 6.07
N ARG A 527 13.92 -17.03 5.21
CA ARG A 527 13.82 -16.94 3.77
C ARG A 527 14.60 -18.05 3.10
N VAL A 528 14.05 -18.58 2.04
CA VAL A 528 14.70 -19.56 1.19
C VAL A 528 14.68 -19.05 -0.24
N ALA A 529 15.82 -18.94 -0.87
CA ALA A 529 15.94 -18.57 -2.28
C ALA A 529 16.78 -19.64 -3.00
N ARG A 530 16.10 -20.51 -3.75
CA ARG A 530 16.70 -21.59 -4.56
C ARG A 530 16.16 -21.51 -5.99
N GLN A 531 16.78 -22.23 -6.92
CA GLN A 531 16.43 -22.18 -8.34
C GLN A 531 14.92 -22.37 -8.63
N ARG A 532 14.24 -23.25 -7.88
CA ARG A 532 12.85 -23.63 -8.09
C ARG A 532 11.97 -23.46 -6.86
N LEU A 533 12.52 -22.93 -5.78
CA LEU A 533 11.82 -22.72 -4.52
C LEU A 533 12.21 -21.35 -3.97
N SER A 534 11.21 -20.55 -3.69
CA SER A 534 11.34 -19.35 -2.92
C SER A 534 10.29 -19.35 -1.81
N ALA A 535 10.69 -19.10 -0.59
CA ALA A 535 9.79 -19.08 0.55
C ALA A 535 10.21 -18.00 1.53
N GLU A 536 9.23 -17.40 2.17
CA GLU A 536 9.41 -16.52 3.33
C GLU A 536 8.38 -16.89 4.39
N ALA A 537 8.81 -16.96 5.63
CA ALA A 537 7.93 -17.06 6.79
C ALA A 537 8.36 -16.06 7.83
N SER A 538 7.41 -15.42 8.50
CA SER A 538 7.70 -14.51 9.60
C SER A 538 6.71 -14.69 10.75
N LEU A 539 7.23 -14.52 11.98
CA LEU A 539 6.48 -14.41 13.21
C LEU A 539 6.71 -13.02 13.77
N PHE A 540 5.67 -12.36 14.21
CA PHE A 540 5.78 -11.02 14.74
C PHE A 540 5.01 -10.83 16.04
N ARG A 541 5.50 -9.92 16.86
CA ARG A 541 4.85 -9.43 18.07
C ARG A 541 5.08 -7.93 18.20
N ASN A 542 4.00 -7.15 18.27
CA ASN A 542 4.04 -5.70 18.43
C ASN A 542 3.25 -5.29 19.66
N ALA A 543 3.92 -4.78 20.67
CA ALA A 543 3.31 -4.24 21.89
C ALA A 543 3.18 -2.73 21.74
N VAL A 544 1.96 -2.22 21.81
CA VAL A 544 1.64 -0.79 21.71
C VAL A 544 1.17 -0.28 23.06
N THR A 545 1.86 0.72 23.57
CA THR A 545 1.38 1.51 24.72
C THR A 545 0.47 2.62 24.21
N ASP A 546 -0.51 2.98 25.01
CA ASP A 546 -1.42 4.09 24.72
C ASP A 546 -2.12 3.97 23.34
N PHE A 547 -2.49 2.72 22.94
CA PHE A 547 -3.19 2.44 21.69
C PHE A 547 -4.50 3.21 21.65
N ILE A 548 -4.68 4.10 20.66
CA ILE A 548 -5.86 4.94 20.53
C ILE A 548 -6.94 4.19 19.76
N TYR A 549 -8.15 4.19 20.30
CA TYR A 549 -9.34 3.65 19.65
C TYR A 549 -10.56 4.47 20.04
N TYR A 550 -11.61 4.41 19.24
CA TYR A 550 -12.88 5.04 19.56
C TYR A 550 -13.73 4.07 20.38
N ALA A 551 -14.11 4.48 21.59
CA ALA A 551 -14.98 3.75 22.49
C ALA A 551 -16.37 4.38 22.52
N PRO A 552 -17.46 3.61 22.49
CA PRO A 552 -18.81 4.16 22.69
C PRO A 552 -18.94 4.75 24.09
N VAL A 553 -19.46 5.96 24.17
CA VAL A 553 -19.76 6.63 25.43
C VAL A 553 -21.08 6.09 25.95
N GLN A 554 -21.13 5.70 27.22
CA GLN A 554 -22.36 5.24 27.87
C GLN A 554 -23.08 6.39 28.60
N ASP A 555 -24.41 6.46 28.49
CA ASP A 555 -25.23 7.32 29.32
C ASP A 555 -25.17 6.79 30.77
N PRO A 556 -24.65 7.57 31.73
CA PRO A 556 -24.47 7.09 33.11
C PRO A 556 -25.80 6.73 33.83
N ARG A 557 -26.94 7.19 33.30
CA ARG A 557 -28.26 6.91 33.90
C ARG A 557 -28.88 5.60 33.39
N THR A 558 -28.61 5.24 32.14
CA THR A 558 -29.23 4.09 31.48
C THR A 558 -28.26 2.94 31.20
N GLY A 559 -26.95 3.21 31.20
CA GLY A 559 -25.92 2.27 30.77
C GLY A 559 -25.90 2.00 29.26
N LEU A 560 -26.81 2.60 28.50
CA LEU A 560 -26.91 2.46 27.05
C LEU A 560 -25.92 3.40 26.33
N PRO A 561 -25.54 3.12 25.08
CA PRO A 561 -24.74 4.04 24.28
C PRO A 561 -25.38 5.43 24.19
N LEU A 562 -24.60 6.45 24.55
CA LEU A 562 -25.05 7.85 24.47
C LEU A 562 -25.30 8.22 23.00
N ARG A 563 -26.44 8.88 22.75
CA ARG A 563 -26.81 9.43 21.45
C ARG A 563 -26.42 10.90 21.37
N ASP A 564 -26.09 11.37 20.16
CA ASP A 564 -25.72 12.75 19.93
C ASP A 564 -26.77 13.74 20.46
N PRO A 565 -26.33 14.90 20.98
CA PRO A 565 -27.22 15.82 21.69
C PRO A 565 -28.21 16.57 20.77
N ARG A 566 -27.93 16.63 19.44
CA ARG A 566 -28.75 17.41 18.49
C ARG A 566 -29.83 16.56 17.81
N LEU A 567 -29.42 15.46 17.18
CA LEU A 567 -30.30 14.65 16.31
C LEU A 567 -30.75 13.35 17.00
N ARG A 568 -30.08 12.94 18.08
CA ARG A 568 -30.22 11.65 18.77
C ARG A 568 -30.11 10.44 17.84
N ARG A 569 -29.43 10.64 16.71
CA ARG A 569 -29.32 9.68 15.64
C ARG A 569 -28.05 8.82 15.73
N TYR A 570 -26.93 9.46 16.05
CA TYR A 570 -25.61 8.82 16.06
C TYR A 570 -25.20 8.40 17.48
N VAL A 571 -24.57 7.24 17.58
CA VAL A 571 -23.86 6.86 18.80
C VAL A 571 -22.65 7.76 18.97
N VAL A 572 -22.45 8.23 20.21
CA VAL A 572 -21.26 9.04 20.55
C VAL A 572 -20.09 8.12 20.83
N TYR A 573 -18.99 8.33 20.11
CA TYR A 573 -17.72 7.66 20.33
C TYR A 573 -16.68 8.68 20.78
N GLN A 574 -15.90 8.32 21.79
CA GLN A 574 -14.81 9.14 22.29
C GLN A 574 -13.46 8.47 22.07
N ALA A 575 -12.47 9.25 21.67
CA ALA A 575 -11.09 8.78 21.55
C ALA A 575 -10.54 8.41 22.94
N ALA A 576 -10.17 7.16 23.12
CA ALA A 576 -9.66 6.53 24.35
C ALA A 576 -8.34 5.80 24.10
N GLN A 577 -7.64 5.46 25.16
CA GLN A 577 -6.35 4.76 25.08
C GLN A 577 -6.33 3.51 25.95
N ALA A 578 -5.69 2.44 25.46
CA ALA A 578 -5.43 1.22 26.19
C ALA A 578 -4.10 0.59 25.74
N PRO A 579 -3.42 -0.18 26.60
CA PRO A 579 -2.29 -0.98 26.14
C PRO A 579 -2.77 -2.14 25.27
N ALA A 580 -2.14 -2.33 24.11
CA ALA A 580 -2.49 -3.36 23.14
C ALA A 580 -1.32 -4.29 22.80
N LEU A 581 -1.65 -5.50 22.37
CA LEU A 581 -0.71 -6.48 21.86
C LEU A 581 -1.25 -7.03 20.55
N LEU A 582 -0.44 -6.93 19.49
CA LEU A 582 -0.69 -7.57 18.20
C LEU A 582 0.38 -8.63 17.97
N GLN A 583 -0.03 -9.81 17.57
CA GLN A 583 0.90 -10.91 17.25
C GLN A 583 0.34 -11.75 16.11
N GLY A 584 1.23 -12.39 15.36
CA GLY A 584 0.78 -13.15 14.22
C GLY A 584 1.88 -13.86 13.46
N ALA A 585 1.46 -14.51 12.38
CA ALA A 585 2.32 -15.23 11.47
C ALA A 585 1.95 -14.92 10.01
N GLU A 586 2.96 -14.84 9.17
CA GLU A 586 2.82 -14.61 7.73
C GLU A 586 3.74 -15.56 6.99
N GLY A 587 3.31 -15.99 5.83
CA GLY A 587 4.14 -16.85 4.99
C GLY A 587 3.77 -16.75 3.52
N ARG A 588 4.77 -16.97 2.68
CA ARG A 588 4.63 -17.18 1.23
C ARG A 588 5.57 -18.28 0.79
N VAL A 589 5.07 -19.16 -0.04
CA VAL A 589 5.86 -20.19 -0.70
C VAL A 589 5.57 -20.14 -2.20
N GLN A 590 6.63 -20.11 -2.99
CA GLN A 590 6.54 -20.19 -4.45
C GLN A 590 7.45 -21.31 -4.94
N VAL A 591 6.92 -22.21 -5.73
CA VAL A 591 7.64 -23.37 -6.26
C VAL A 591 7.40 -23.50 -7.76
N GLU A 592 8.47 -23.79 -8.49
CA GLU A 592 8.45 -24.10 -9.93
C GLU A 592 8.87 -25.57 -10.16
N PRO A 593 7.98 -26.57 -9.91
CA PRO A 593 8.34 -27.97 -9.99
C PRO A 593 8.76 -28.38 -11.40
N VAL A 594 8.13 -27.81 -12.41
CA VAL A 594 8.46 -27.95 -13.83
C VAL A 594 8.53 -26.56 -14.43
N THR A 595 9.47 -26.33 -15.34
CA THR A 595 9.68 -25.03 -15.99
C THR A 595 8.38 -24.44 -16.53
N GLY A 596 8.06 -23.24 -16.06
CA GLY A 596 6.87 -22.49 -16.42
C GLY A 596 5.60 -22.91 -15.68
N TRP A 597 5.62 -23.90 -14.78
CA TRP A 597 4.55 -24.19 -13.85
C TRP A 597 4.93 -23.65 -12.46
N VAL A 598 4.20 -22.67 -11.99
CA VAL A 598 4.49 -22.02 -10.72
C VAL A 598 3.31 -22.18 -9.77
N GLY A 599 3.56 -22.86 -8.66
CA GLY A 599 2.67 -22.87 -7.49
C GLY A 599 3.02 -21.73 -6.56
N ASP A 600 2.04 -20.98 -6.08
CA ASP A 600 2.18 -19.89 -5.11
C ASP A 600 1.17 -20.09 -3.98
N ALA A 601 1.61 -20.03 -2.74
CA ALA A 601 0.72 -20.08 -1.58
C ALA A 601 1.11 -19.00 -0.57
N THR A 602 0.10 -18.32 -0.02
CA THR A 602 0.27 -17.32 1.05
C THR A 602 -0.63 -17.63 2.22
N LEU A 603 -0.18 -17.26 3.42
CA LEU A 603 -0.97 -17.34 4.65
C LEU A 603 -0.69 -16.10 5.50
N SER A 604 -1.74 -15.56 6.12
CA SER A 604 -1.64 -14.46 7.07
C SER A 604 -2.59 -14.69 8.23
N TRP A 605 -2.08 -14.51 9.43
CA TRP A 605 -2.87 -14.55 10.65
C TRP A 605 -2.40 -13.47 11.61
N VAL A 606 -3.33 -12.73 12.19
CA VAL A 606 -3.05 -11.71 13.22
C VAL A 606 -4.09 -11.74 14.30
N GLN A 607 -3.65 -11.52 15.51
CA GLN A 607 -4.49 -11.39 16.69
C GLN A 607 -4.13 -10.11 17.43
N GLY A 608 -5.13 -9.25 17.66
CA GLY A 608 -5.03 -8.04 18.48
C GLY A 608 -5.78 -8.22 19.81
N THR A 609 -5.18 -7.78 20.91
CA THR A 609 -5.75 -7.93 22.26
C THR A 609 -5.42 -6.70 23.11
N ARG A 610 -6.38 -6.18 23.82
CA ARG A 610 -6.15 -5.23 24.92
C ARG A 610 -5.44 -5.95 26.06
N ARG A 611 -4.41 -5.36 26.62
CA ARG A 611 -3.62 -6.03 27.67
C ARG A 611 -4.21 -5.83 29.08
N ASP A 612 -5.02 -4.81 29.27
CA ASP A 612 -5.69 -4.48 30.52
C ASP A 612 -6.90 -5.41 30.79
N THR A 613 -7.77 -5.58 29.82
CA THR A 613 -9.01 -6.37 29.93
C THR A 613 -8.91 -7.76 29.30
N ARG A 614 -7.90 -8.01 28.45
CA ARG A 614 -7.73 -9.20 27.60
C ARG A 614 -8.79 -9.34 26.49
N ASP A 615 -9.58 -8.31 26.26
CA ASP A 615 -10.56 -8.29 25.18
C ASP A 615 -9.88 -8.21 23.80
N PRO A 616 -10.52 -8.76 22.77
CA PRO A 616 -10.11 -8.53 21.39
C PRO A 616 -10.09 -7.03 21.07
N LEU A 617 -9.14 -6.60 20.25
CA LEU A 617 -9.21 -5.28 19.61
C LEU A 617 -10.33 -5.27 18.55
N PRO A 618 -11.02 -4.14 18.36
CA PRO A 618 -12.00 -4.00 17.27
C PRO A 618 -11.33 -4.04 15.89
N ALA A 619 -12.09 -4.38 14.86
CA ALA A 619 -11.67 -4.38 13.46
C ALA A 619 -10.39 -5.18 13.17
N MET A 620 -10.22 -6.34 13.82
CA MET A 620 -9.12 -7.27 13.51
C MET A 620 -9.50 -8.15 12.31
N PRO A 621 -8.63 -8.27 11.29
CA PRO A 621 -8.94 -9.12 10.14
C PRO A 621 -8.97 -10.61 10.54
N PRO A 622 -9.78 -11.44 9.87
CA PRO A 622 -9.67 -12.89 9.94
C PRO A 622 -8.35 -13.38 9.34
N TRP A 623 -7.98 -14.62 9.61
CA TRP A 623 -6.89 -15.24 8.87
C TRP A 623 -7.25 -15.36 7.37
N ARG A 624 -6.25 -15.22 6.51
CA ARG A 624 -6.40 -15.32 5.05
C ARG A 624 -5.32 -16.20 4.47
N GLY A 625 -5.71 -17.01 3.50
CA GLY A 625 -4.80 -17.80 2.68
C GLY A 625 -5.13 -17.64 1.21
N ARG A 626 -4.13 -17.76 0.37
CA ARG A 626 -4.27 -17.84 -1.09
C ARG A 626 -3.45 -19.00 -1.61
N VAL A 627 -4.01 -19.75 -2.53
CA VAL A 627 -3.29 -20.78 -3.29
C VAL A 627 -3.54 -20.51 -4.76
N GLN A 628 -2.48 -20.53 -5.56
CA GLN A 628 -2.56 -20.30 -7.00
C GLN A 628 -1.61 -21.23 -7.74
N LEU A 629 -2.09 -21.82 -8.82
CA LEU A 629 -1.28 -22.52 -9.81
C LEU A 629 -1.31 -21.72 -11.11
N ARG A 630 -0.14 -21.43 -11.67
CA ARG A 630 -0.03 -20.71 -12.93
C ARG A 630 0.91 -21.41 -13.90
N ARG A 631 0.57 -21.33 -15.17
CA ARG A 631 1.41 -21.71 -16.29
C ARG A 631 1.87 -20.46 -17.00
N GLU A 632 3.18 -20.25 -17.06
CA GLU A 632 3.79 -19.11 -17.73
C GLU A 632 4.66 -19.55 -18.89
N THR A 633 4.42 -18.96 -20.06
CA THR A 633 5.23 -19.11 -21.25
C THR A 633 5.59 -17.71 -21.78
N PRO A 634 6.49 -17.57 -22.74
CA PRO A 634 6.78 -16.27 -23.34
C PRO A 634 5.57 -15.60 -23.99
N ARG A 635 4.65 -16.39 -24.54
CA ARG A 635 3.50 -15.89 -25.31
C ARG A 635 2.22 -15.82 -24.49
N TRP A 636 2.00 -16.75 -23.58
CA TRP A 636 0.77 -16.82 -22.82
C TRP A 636 0.99 -17.21 -21.37
N LEU A 637 0.06 -16.79 -20.57
CA LEU A 637 -0.02 -17.13 -19.17
C LEU A 637 -1.44 -17.62 -18.86
N ALA A 638 -1.58 -18.59 -17.97
CA ALA A 638 -2.86 -18.98 -17.41
C ALA A 638 -2.70 -19.22 -15.91
N SER A 639 -3.70 -18.89 -15.11
CA SER A 639 -3.70 -19.22 -13.69
C SER A 639 -5.09 -19.57 -13.18
N VAL A 640 -5.11 -20.42 -12.16
CA VAL A 640 -6.28 -20.69 -11.33
C VAL A 640 -5.86 -20.61 -9.87
N GLY A 641 -6.74 -20.13 -9.01
CA GLY A 641 -6.45 -19.99 -7.59
C GLY A 641 -7.68 -19.86 -6.74
N ALA A 642 -7.47 -19.92 -5.44
CA ALA A 642 -8.48 -19.74 -4.43
C ALA A 642 -7.99 -18.80 -3.34
N ASP A 643 -8.81 -17.83 -2.96
CA ASP A 643 -8.66 -17.01 -1.76
C ASP A 643 -9.55 -17.60 -0.67
N VAL A 644 -8.96 -17.98 0.45
CA VAL A 644 -9.66 -18.54 1.61
C VAL A 644 -9.63 -17.50 2.72
N ILE A 645 -10.79 -17.09 3.17
CA ILE A 645 -10.99 -16.10 4.23
C ILE A 645 -11.64 -16.82 5.40
N GLY A 646 -11.00 -16.78 6.57
CA GLY A 646 -11.52 -17.38 7.77
C GLY A 646 -12.74 -16.66 8.32
N ALA A 647 -13.53 -17.32 9.16
CA ALA A 647 -14.52 -16.66 9.97
C ALA A 647 -13.84 -15.77 11.02
N GLN A 648 -14.44 -14.61 11.29
CA GLN A 648 -14.02 -13.76 12.41
C GLN A 648 -15.10 -13.76 13.49
N THR A 649 -14.85 -14.53 14.52
CA THR A 649 -15.73 -14.66 15.69
C THR A 649 -15.13 -14.03 16.95
N ARG A 650 -13.82 -13.68 16.90
CA ARG A 650 -13.13 -13.04 18.00
C ARG A 650 -13.32 -11.52 17.91
N ILE A 651 -14.40 -11.05 18.49
CA ILE A 651 -14.87 -9.66 18.51
C ILE A 651 -14.85 -9.10 19.93
N PRO A 652 -14.73 -7.77 20.13
CA PRO A 652 -14.90 -7.16 21.46
C PRO A 652 -16.28 -7.48 22.06
N PRO A 653 -16.39 -7.52 23.39
CA PRO A 653 -17.69 -7.68 24.04
C PRO A 653 -18.60 -6.49 23.73
N ALA A 654 -19.88 -6.75 23.56
CA ALA A 654 -20.88 -5.70 23.46
C ALA A 654 -20.94 -4.89 24.77
N PRO A 655 -21.26 -3.58 24.72
CA PRO A 655 -21.51 -2.78 25.90
C PRO A 655 -22.57 -3.46 26.80
N GLY A 656 -22.32 -3.48 28.10
CA GLY A 656 -23.15 -4.24 29.05
C GLY A 656 -24.64 -3.82 29.03
N GLY A 657 -25.53 -4.80 29.23
CA GLY A 657 -26.96 -4.59 29.47
C GLY A 657 -27.85 -4.49 28.23
N VAL A 658 -27.33 -4.65 27.01
CA VAL A 658 -28.11 -4.54 25.78
C VAL A 658 -28.21 -5.90 25.09
N SER A 659 -29.43 -6.38 24.86
CA SER A 659 -29.71 -7.47 23.92
C SER A 659 -29.60 -6.92 22.49
N ALA A 660 -28.37 -6.53 22.08
CA ALA A 660 -28.15 -5.92 20.79
C ALA A 660 -27.92 -6.98 19.72
N THR A 661 -28.47 -6.77 18.53
CA THR A 661 -28.37 -7.67 17.38
C THR A 661 -27.39 -7.13 16.33
N CYS A 662 -26.77 -8.03 15.58
CA CYS A 662 -26.01 -7.70 14.37
C CYS A 662 -26.89 -7.65 13.11
N THR A 663 -28.18 -7.95 13.23
CA THR A 663 -29.11 -8.02 12.09
C THR A 663 -29.84 -6.70 11.96
N VAL A 664 -29.73 -6.09 10.79
CA VAL A 664 -30.50 -4.90 10.39
C VAL A 664 -31.87 -5.38 9.85
N VAL A 665 -32.96 -4.78 10.32
CA VAL A 665 -34.34 -5.14 9.93
C VAL A 665 -34.92 -4.03 9.04
N ARG A 666 -35.71 -4.41 8.03
CA ARG A 666 -36.41 -3.47 7.14
C ARG A 666 -37.38 -2.60 7.93
N GLY A 667 -37.33 -1.28 7.71
CA GLY A 667 -38.32 -0.32 8.16
C GLY A 667 -38.53 -0.25 9.68
N GLY A 668 -37.57 -0.73 10.45
CA GLY A 668 -37.73 -0.86 11.88
C GLY A 668 -37.37 0.39 12.66
N GLU A 669 -38.16 0.70 13.68
CA GLU A 669 -37.84 1.60 14.78
C GLU A 669 -36.68 1.03 15.68
N ALA A 670 -36.15 -0.14 15.32
CA ALA A 670 -35.12 -0.90 16.05
C ALA A 670 -33.68 -0.41 15.77
N GLU A 671 -33.47 0.80 15.33
CA GLU A 671 -32.13 1.38 15.17
C GLU A 671 -31.32 1.43 16.48
N ALA A 672 -32.02 1.41 17.60
CA ALA A 672 -31.39 1.49 18.93
C ALA A 672 -30.63 0.22 19.34
N ASP A 673 -31.01 -0.94 18.79
CA ASP A 673 -30.53 -2.25 19.23
C ASP A 673 -29.54 -2.92 18.28
N VAL A 674 -29.14 -2.25 17.19
CA VAL A 674 -28.15 -2.78 16.23
C VAL A 674 -26.75 -2.40 16.67
N LEU A 675 -25.90 -3.42 16.87
CA LEU A 675 -24.50 -3.23 17.20
C LEU A 675 -23.73 -2.59 16.04
N PRO A 676 -22.72 -1.77 16.34
CA PRO A 676 -21.76 -1.33 15.33
C PRO A 676 -21.10 -2.50 14.59
N ALA A 677 -20.78 -2.34 13.33
CA ALA A 677 -20.26 -3.40 12.47
C ALA A 677 -19.00 -4.08 13.05
N GLU A 678 -18.12 -3.33 13.70
CA GLU A 678 -16.90 -3.83 14.34
C GLU A 678 -17.14 -4.81 15.49
N LEU A 679 -18.34 -4.79 16.09
CA LEU A 679 -18.77 -5.70 17.16
C LEU A 679 -19.56 -6.91 16.64
N CYS A 680 -19.64 -7.08 15.31
CA CYS A 680 -20.39 -8.17 14.71
C CYS A 680 -19.48 -9.21 14.07
N PRO A 681 -19.70 -10.52 14.31
CA PRO A 681 -18.93 -11.58 13.68
C PRO A 681 -19.18 -11.66 12.18
N THR A 682 -18.31 -12.36 11.47
CA THR A 682 -18.42 -12.53 10.02
C THR A 682 -18.07 -13.97 9.64
N PRO A 683 -18.86 -14.65 8.82
CA PRO A 683 -18.54 -16.00 8.33
C PRO A 683 -17.33 -15.98 7.40
N GLY A 684 -16.68 -17.13 7.26
CA GLY A 684 -15.62 -17.33 6.28
C GLY A 684 -16.15 -17.48 4.87
N ALA A 685 -15.24 -17.35 3.88
CA ALA A 685 -15.55 -17.51 2.46
C ALA A 685 -14.37 -18.10 1.69
N THR A 686 -14.67 -18.77 0.58
CA THR A 686 -13.67 -19.22 -0.40
C THR A 686 -14.05 -18.68 -1.77
N LEU A 687 -13.14 -17.92 -2.38
CA LEU A 687 -13.35 -17.29 -3.67
C LEU A 687 -12.41 -17.92 -4.71
N LEU A 688 -12.97 -18.44 -5.78
CA LEU A 688 -12.20 -18.99 -6.87
C LEU A 688 -11.90 -17.91 -7.90
N ASN A 689 -10.66 -17.88 -8.40
CA ASN A 689 -10.20 -16.90 -9.36
C ASN A 689 -9.46 -17.59 -10.51
N ALA A 690 -9.55 -17.05 -11.71
CA ALA A 690 -8.86 -17.55 -12.88
C ALA A 690 -8.32 -16.40 -13.72
N SER A 691 -7.24 -16.61 -14.44
CA SER A 691 -6.79 -15.64 -15.45
C SER A 691 -6.13 -16.31 -16.65
N VAL A 692 -6.22 -15.65 -17.80
CA VAL A 692 -5.48 -16.00 -19.01
C VAL A 692 -4.94 -14.74 -19.67
N GLY A 693 -3.71 -14.79 -20.14
CA GLY A 693 -3.06 -13.65 -20.80
C GLY A 693 -2.28 -14.08 -22.04
N LEU A 694 -2.28 -13.22 -23.04
CA LEU A 694 -1.52 -13.35 -24.28
C LEU A 694 -0.56 -12.16 -24.40
N ARG A 695 0.68 -12.45 -24.79
CA ARG A 695 1.72 -11.44 -25.05
C ARG A 695 2.27 -11.63 -26.46
N ARG A 696 2.41 -10.54 -27.17
CA ARG A 696 2.97 -10.54 -28.53
C ARG A 696 3.76 -9.26 -28.78
N VAL A 697 4.88 -9.39 -29.47
CA VAL A 697 5.63 -8.25 -29.99
C VAL A 697 5.17 -7.98 -31.41
N ILE A 698 4.65 -6.79 -31.64
CA ILE A 698 4.19 -6.32 -32.98
C ILE A 698 4.86 -4.96 -33.22
N ALA A 699 5.54 -4.80 -34.35
CA ALA A 699 6.24 -3.56 -34.70
C ALA A 699 7.15 -3.03 -33.56
N ALA A 700 7.95 -3.91 -32.96
CA ALA A 700 8.86 -3.63 -31.84
C ALA A 700 8.16 -3.14 -30.54
N ARG A 701 6.85 -3.27 -30.40
CA ARG A 701 6.06 -2.95 -29.22
C ARG A 701 5.54 -4.22 -28.58
N LEU A 702 5.60 -4.30 -27.24
CA LEU A 702 5.03 -5.41 -26.49
C LEU A 702 3.54 -5.15 -26.24
N HIS A 703 2.69 -6.00 -26.77
CA HIS A 703 1.26 -6.00 -26.54
C HIS A 703 0.91 -7.15 -25.59
N ALA A 704 0.11 -6.88 -24.58
CA ALA A 704 -0.40 -7.87 -23.63
C ALA A 704 -1.91 -7.68 -23.46
N ILE A 705 -2.65 -8.78 -23.56
CA ILE A 705 -4.07 -8.84 -23.20
C ILE A 705 -4.19 -9.84 -22.06
N THR A 706 -4.85 -9.47 -20.98
CA THR A 706 -5.10 -10.33 -19.84
C THR A 706 -6.58 -10.31 -19.49
N LEU A 707 -7.19 -11.48 -19.40
CA LEU A 707 -8.52 -11.70 -18.88
C LEU A 707 -8.38 -12.21 -17.45
N VAL A 708 -9.10 -11.63 -16.53
CA VAL A 708 -9.13 -12.05 -15.12
C VAL A 708 -10.59 -12.24 -14.72
N LEU A 709 -10.89 -13.38 -14.12
CA LEU A 709 -12.20 -13.71 -13.58
C LEU A 709 -12.08 -13.88 -12.07
N ASP A 710 -12.57 -12.91 -11.33
CA ASP A 710 -12.61 -12.91 -9.87
C ASP A 710 -13.96 -13.43 -9.38
N ASN A 711 -13.96 -14.10 -8.21
CA ASN A 711 -15.16 -14.70 -7.60
C ASN A 711 -15.98 -15.52 -8.61
N VAL A 712 -15.36 -16.50 -9.27
CA VAL A 712 -15.95 -17.31 -10.34
C VAL A 712 -17.31 -17.92 -9.93
N GLY A 713 -17.42 -18.34 -8.66
CA GLY A 713 -18.63 -18.95 -8.09
C GLY A 713 -19.72 -17.96 -7.76
N ASP A 714 -19.53 -16.67 -7.95
CA ASP A 714 -20.47 -15.60 -7.52
C ASP A 714 -20.88 -15.73 -6.03
N VAL A 715 -19.91 -16.09 -5.19
CA VAL A 715 -20.12 -16.35 -3.77
C VAL A 715 -20.53 -15.06 -3.07
N LEU A 716 -21.64 -15.12 -2.33
CA LEU A 716 -22.06 -14.04 -1.44
C LEU A 716 -21.17 -14.07 -0.19
N TRP A 717 -20.36 -13.07 -0.03
CA TRP A 717 -19.43 -12.96 1.10
C TRP A 717 -19.35 -11.54 1.67
N ARG A 718 -18.92 -11.40 2.91
CA ARG A 718 -18.78 -10.11 3.59
C ARG A 718 -17.37 -10.00 4.16
N ASP A 719 -16.68 -8.92 3.84
CA ASP A 719 -15.39 -8.62 4.48
C ASP A 719 -15.64 -8.14 5.92
N HIS A 720 -14.89 -8.70 6.88
CA HIS A 720 -15.04 -8.32 8.28
C HIS A 720 -14.76 -6.83 8.53
N LEU A 721 -13.82 -6.25 7.77
CA LEU A 721 -13.40 -4.86 7.91
C LEU A 721 -14.28 -3.88 7.11
N TRP A 722 -15.35 -4.35 6.49
CA TRP A 722 -16.28 -3.50 5.77
C TRP A 722 -17.37 -2.95 6.68
N ARG A 723 -17.53 -1.63 6.69
CA ARG A 723 -18.51 -0.97 7.55
C ARG A 723 -19.96 -1.31 7.20
N ALA A 724 -20.25 -1.50 5.92
CA ALA A 724 -21.58 -1.87 5.45
C ALA A 724 -21.88 -3.39 5.47
N LYS A 725 -21.03 -4.21 6.08
CA LYS A 725 -21.17 -5.69 6.06
C LYS A 725 -22.50 -6.21 6.61
N GLN A 726 -23.18 -5.45 7.46
CA GLN A 726 -24.47 -5.83 8.03
C GLN A 726 -25.61 -5.76 7.02
N VAL A 727 -25.51 -4.85 6.04
CA VAL A 727 -26.55 -4.62 5.03
C VAL A 727 -26.20 -5.15 3.66
N ALA A 728 -24.92 -5.16 3.28
CA ALA A 728 -24.49 -5.52 1.94
C ALA A 728 -23.33 -6.52 1.89
N PRO A 729 -23.31 -7.47 0.93
CA PRO A 729 -22.13 -8.29 0.62
C PRO A 729 -21.11 -7.49 -0.19
N GLN A 730 -19.92 -8.06 -0.38
CA GLN A 730 -18.92 -7.59 -1.32
C GLN A 730 -19.35 -7.83 -2.77
N SER A 731 -18.62 -7.24 -3.72
CA SER A 731 -18.85 -7.40 -5.16
C SER A 731 -18.92 -8.89 -5.56
N GLY A 732 -19.80 -9.18 -6.49
CA GLY A 732 -20.01 -10.51 -7.06
C GLY A 732 -18.92 -10.91 -8.06
N ARG A 733 -19.27 -11.79 -9.00
CA ARG A 733 -18.38 -12.22 -10.08
C ARG A 733 -17.95 -11.03 -10.94
N ASN A 734 -16.63 -10.91 -11.18
CA ASN A 734 -16.07 -9.83 -12.00
C ASN A 734 -15.18 -10.37 -13.11
N LEU A 735 -15.51 -10.08 -14.35
CA LEU A 735 -14.64 -10.28 -15.50
C LEU A 735 -13.92 -8.96 -15.80
N ARG A 736 -12.60 -8.99 -15.71
CA ARG A 736 -11.73 -7.87 -16.09
C ARG A 736 -10.95 -8.20 -17.36
N VAL A 737 -10.88 -7.24 -18.28
CA VAL A 737 -10.10 -7.32 -19.51
C VAL A 737 -9.08 -6.20 -19.46
N LEU A 738 -7.81 -6.53 -19.40
CA LEU A 738 -6.70 -5.57 -19.40
C LEU A 738 -5.92 -5.70 -20.71
N TYR A 739 -5.82 -4.61 -21.45
CA TYR A 739 -4.87 -4.44 -22.55
C TYR A 739 -3.74 -3.52 -22.12
N ARG A 740 -2.50 -3.91 -22.43
CA ARG A 740 -1.30 -3.11 -22.15
C ARG A 740 -0.35 -3.13 -23.34
N MET A 741 0.16 -1.97 -23.71
CA MET A 741 1.18 -1.80 -24.73
C MET A 741 2.38 -1.08 -24.14
N THR A 742 3.59 -1.62 -24.39
CA THR A 742 4.88 -0.99 -23.99
C THR A 742 5.72 -0.71 -25.23
N PHE A 743 6.29 0.48 -25.33
CA PHE A 743 7.07 0.93 -26.50
C PHE A 743 8.34 1.68 -26.12
#